data_d96ec3893e6c3967c8b0cf1a07d46a56
#
_entry.id   d96ec3893e6c3967c8b0cf1a07d46a56
#
_cell.length_a   1.000
_cell.length_b   1.000
_cell.length_c   1.000
_cell.angle_alpha   90.00
_cell.angle_beta   90.00
_cell.angle_gamma   90.00
#
_symmetry.space_group_name_H-M   'P 1'
#
loop_
_entity.id
_entity.type
_entity.pdbx_description
1 polymer ?
#
loop_
_entity_poly.entity_id
_entity_poly.type
_entity_poly.pdbx_seq_one_letter_code
_entity_poly.pdbx_strand_id
1 'polypeptide(L)'
;MKNIFKTMLTIGIIKKVIIILVLLSTSLNAQLDRSIMPDSGPAPEIFFGKPQTFKLDNGLTVMVVENTKLPRASASLSFDNPLIFEGDIAGVSSILAEMVGNGTQSISKEDFIEEIDYMGASLNVTGSGAFAGSLKRYFPRVLELMASAVLEPLFTQEEFDRQKNLIKESLKTGEKDVGTAADRVESFITYGPQHPNGEFISQESLDKASLKDAIDFYNNYSSPSNAYLVIIGDVNYDEIKSKVTDLFGSWNSKEVSSSSFPSPNNPDETEIIFVDMPNGVQSVVSVINTVEFNKKNSDYFAALVANRILGGGGAGRLFNNLREDKGWTYGSYSGISESYKTKGLVIAQAQVRNEVTDSAAVELLMELDKMKNTYVLDEELNSAKAKYTGNFVLSLENPSTIAGFARNIITQDLPEDYYNSFLENINSVTKEDVQNAAKNYFLTDNTRVFITGKGSEILESIENIEYNGKKLKVRYFDKYANEIERPNYTVDSSISAEDVIDDYIKAIGGKDALSEVTSIEIKATSNIQGTVLEMYSIKNNQNQSLMEMSAMGMTIAKTVFNKYQGYNEVNGQRIPLTEVELEQAIINSALFSELNFDFSLVQLVGTSDVEGEKAYEIKVTDNKSVFYSIDTGLKLKEVESQEVEGNLIVGETYFKDYQEVEGILLPKEINQVSASIPIPGGITFKATSIKLNVETNESDFD
;
A
#
# COMPACT_ATOMS: atom_id res chain seq x y z
N MET A 1 27.05 53.42 -67.11
CA MET A 1 26.90 52.00 -66.77
C MET A 1 27.04 51.67 -65.27
N LYS A 2 27.97 52.22 -64.52
CA LYS A 2 28.22 51.92 -63.10
C LYS A 2 27.00 52.28 -62.15
N ASN A 3 26.28 53.35 -62.46
CA ASN A 3 25.12 53.77 -61.60
C ASN A 3 23.85 52.87 -61.78
N ILE A 4 23.64 52.36 -63.00
CA ILE A 4 22.46 51.48 -63.27
C ILE A 4 22.65 50.12 -62.59
N PHE A 5 23.91 49.63 -62.56
CA PHE A 5 24.15 48.33 -61.86
C PHE A 5 24.02 48.41 -60.33
N LYS A 6 24.40 49.59 -59.74
CA LYS A 6 24.19 49.80 -58.29
C LYS A 6 22.70 49.89 -57.93
N THR A 7 21.90 50.52 -58.76
CA THR A 7 20.47 50.66 -58.55
C THR A 7 19.72 49.29 -58.70
N MET A 8 20.13 48.47 -59.68
CA MET A 8 19.55 47.12 -59.83
C MET A 8 19.93 46.17 -58.67
N LEU A 9 21.18 46.32 -58.16
CA LEU A 9 21.64 45.49 -56.99
C LEU A 9 20.86 45.89 -55.72
N THR A 10 20.61 47.17 -55.51
CA THR A 10 19.87 47.69 -54.36
C THR A 10 18.39 47.29 -54.42
N ILE A 11 17.77 47.31 -55.61
CA ILE A 11 16.38 46.84 -55.80
C ILE A 11 16.27 45.33 -55.59
N GLY A 12 17.27 44.57 -56.00
CA GLY A 12 17.33 43.11 -55.73
C GLY A 12 17.46 42.76 -54.26
N ILE A 13 18.22 43.55 -53.50
CA ILE A 13 18.39 43.35 -52.03
C ILE A 13 17.07 43.75 -51.31
N ILE A 14 16.46 44.87 -51.68
CA ILE A 14 15.18 45.35 -51.10
C ILE A 14 14.05 44.30 -51.34
N LYS A 15 13.98 43.73 -52.55
CA LYS A 15 13.00 42.64 -52.81
C LYS A 15 13.24 41.43 -51.98
N LYS A 16 14.47 40.99 -51.76
CA LYS A 16 14.79 39.87 -50.89
C LYS A 16 14.46 40.15 -49.43
N VAL A 17 14.75 41.37 -48.92
CA VAL A 17 14.40 41.78 -47.57
C VAL A 17 12.90 41.81 -47.35
N ILE A 18 12.14 42.31 -48.34
CA ILE A 18 10.66 42.31 -48.28
C ILE A 18 10.10 40.88 -48.27
N ILE A 19 10.65 39.98 -49.08
CA ILE A 19 10.23 38.57 -49.10
C ILE A 19 10.56 37.92 -47.74
N ILE A 20 11.71 38.18 -47.13
CA ILE A 20 12.05 37.66 -45.79
C ILE A 20 11.14 38.24 -44.71
N LEU A 21 10.80 39.53 -44.79
CA LEU A 21 9.86 40.19 -43.86
C LEU A 21 8.42 39.61 -43.99
N VAL A 22 7.98 39.31 -45.19
CA VAL A 22 6.67 38.68 -45.44
C VAL A 22 6.68 37.25 -44.94
N LEU A 23 7.76 36.47 -45.11
CA LEU A 23 7.90 35.13 -44.58
C LEU A 23 8.00 35.12 -43.05
N LEU A 24 8.62 36.10 -42.43
CA LEU A 24 8.66 36.29 -40.98
C LEU A 24 7.30 36.68 -40.40
N SER A 25 6.52 37.51 -41.09
CA SER A 25 5.17 37.92 -40.64
C SER A 25 4.14 36.79 -40.74
N THR A 26 4.31 35.87 -41.70
CA THR A 26 3.43 34.68 -41.78
C THR A 26 3.79 33.64 -40.70
N SER A 27 5.02 33.58 -40.23
CA SER A 27 5.44 32.70 -39.16
C SER A 27 4.90 33.15 -37.77
N LEU A 28 4.66 34.46 -37.58
CA LEU A 28 4.13 35.02 -36.34
C LEU A 28 2.63 34.70 -36.12
N ASN A 29 1.89 34.42 -37.20
CA ASN A 29 0.48 34.01 -37.09
C ASN A 29 0.29 32.50 -37.03
N ALA A 30 1.35 31.71 -37.06
CA ALA A 30 1.29 30.27 -36.98
C ALA A 30 1.53 29.71 -35.55
N GLN A 31 1.67 30.56 -34.53
CA GLN A 31 1.66 30.11 -33.15
C GLN A 31 0.22 29.79 -32.76
N LEU A 32 -0.05 28.51 -32.62
CA LEU A 32 -1.25 28.02 -31.94
C LEU A 32 -1.33 28.73 -30.57
N ASP A 33 -2.44 29.43 -30.35
CA ASP A 33 -2.73 30.00 -29.04
C ASP A 33 -2.98 28.84 -28.06
N ARG A 34 -1.95 28.54 -27.28
CA ARG A 34 -1.97 27.45 -26.30
C ARG A 34 -2.79 27.79 -25.05
N SER A 35 -3.31 29.02 -24.95
CA SER A 35 -4.24 29.40 -23.89
C SER A 35 -5.66 28.93 -24.18
N ILE A 36 -5.96 28.60 -25.44
CA ILE A 36 -7.26 28.07 -25.86
C ILE A 36 -7.13 26.56 -26.03
N MET A 37 -7.81 25.83 -25.16
CA MET A 37 -7.91 24.37 -25.27
C MET A 37 -8.70 24.02 -26.53
N PRO A 38 -8.20 23.13 -27.42
CA PRO A 38 -8.96 22.70 -28.59
C PRO A 38 -10.31 22.09 -28.17
N ASP A 39 -11.35 22.35 -28.93
CA ASP A 39 -12.63 21.68 -28.73
C ASP A 39 -12.43 20.16 -28.83
N SER A 40 -13.13 19.44 -27.95
CA SER A 40 -13.11 17.97 -27.99
C SER A 40 -13.67 17.49 -29.35
N GLY A 41 -12.91 16.66 -30.04
CA GLY A 41 -13.43 15.93 -31.21
C GLY A 41 -14.61 15.02 -30.82
N PRO A 42 -15.41 14.55 -31.80
CA PRO A 42 -16.41 13.54 -31.52
C PRO A 42 -15.76 12.29 -30.94
N ALA A 43 -16.46 11.61 -30.02
CA ALA A 43 -15.99 10.36 -29.46
C ALA A 43 -15.69 9.38 -30.62
N PRO A 44 -14.54 8.69 -30.62
CA PRO A 44 -14.21 7.76 -31.68
C PRO A 44 -15.22 6.61 -31.71
N GLU A 45 -15.65 6.23 -32.92
CA GLU A 45 -16.40 4.98 -33.09
C GLU A 45 -15.43 3.80 -32.89
N ILE A 46 -15.80 2.92 -31.97
CA ILE A 46 -14.95 1.81 -31.58
C ILE A 46 -15.57 0.52 -32.08
N PHE A 47 -14.83 -0.18 -32.93
CA PHE A 47 -15.20 -1.49 -33.40
C PHE A 47 -14.23 -2.53 -32.82
N PHE A 48 -14.75 -3.38 -31.95
CA PHE A 48 -14.02 -4.57 -31.52
C PHE A 48 -14.20 -5.66 -32.56
N GLY A 49 -13.10 -6.19 -33.10
CA GLY A 49 -13.17 -7.45 -33.84
C GLY A 49 -13.73 -8.52 -32.91
N LYS A 50 -14.77 -9.25 -33.34
CA LYS A 50 -15.27 -10.38 -32.55
C LYS A 50 -14.16 -11.43 -32.43
N PRO A 51 -13.80 -11.88 -31.23
CA PRO A 51 -12.87 -12.99 -31.07
C PRO A 51 -13.48 -14.24 -31.69
N GLN A 52 -12.68 -15.02 -32.39
CA GLN A 52 -13.07 -16.35 -32.83
C GLN A 52 -13.06 -17.26 -31.61
N THR A 53 -14.20 -17.84 -31.26
CA THR A 53 -14.38 -18.62 -30.04
C THR A 53 -14.66 -20.08 -30.35
N PHE A 54 -14.03 -20.98 -29.59
CA PHE A 54 -14.35 -22.40 -29.59
C PHE A 54 -14.29 -22.97 -28.18
N LYS A 55 -14.90 -24.12 -27.98
CA LYS A 55 -14.90 -24.80 -26.66
C LYS A 55 -14.35 -26.22 -26.88
N LEU A 56 -13.44 -26.64 -25.98
CA LEU A 56 -12.96 -28.01 -25.95
C LEU A 56 -13.98 -28.93 -25.24
N ASP A 57 -13.89 -30.23 -25.50
CA ASP A 57 -14.80 -31.24 -24.92
C ASP A 57 -14.75 -31.26 -23.38
N ASN A 58 -13.62 -30.89 -22.79
CA ASN A 58 -13.44 -30.77 -21.33
C ASN A 58 -14.01 -29.50 -20.73
N GLY A 59 -14.55 -28.59 -21.54
CA GLY A 59 -15.21 -27.39 -21.08
C GLY A 59 -14.38 -26.10 -21.19
N LEU A 60 -13.07 -26.15 -21.50
CA LEU A 60 -12.24 -24.96 -21.66
C LEU A 60 -12.79 -24.09 -22.81
N THR A 61 -13.11 -22.84 -22.52
CA THR A 61 -13.53 -21.85 -23.52
C THR A 61 -12.32 -21.07 -23.99
N VAL A 62 -12.10 -21.06 -25.32
CA VAL A 62 -10.94 -20.42 -25.93
C VAL A 62 -11.40 -19.31 -26.89
N MET A 63 -10.80 -18.14 -26.73
CA MET A 63 -11.04 -16.95 -27.54
C MET A 63 -9.74 -16.54 -28.24
N VAL A 64 -9.77 -16.36 -29.55
CA VAL A 64 -8.60 -15.98 -30.37
C VAL A 64 -8.86 -14.65 -31.05
N VAL A 65 -7.95 -13.70 -30.86
CA VAL A 65 -7.95 -12.40 -31.54
C VAL A 65 -6.68 -12.29 -32.39
N GLU A 66 -6.82 -12.42 -33.70
CA GLU A 66 -5.69 -12.26 -34.61
C GLU A 66 -5.34 -10.77 -34.75
N ASN A 67 -4.09 -10.43 -34.42
CA ASN A 67 -3.57 -9.06 -34.51
C ASN A 67 -2.10 -9.08 -34.99
N THR A 68 -1.92 -8.86 -36.29
CA THR A 68 -0.62 -8.96 -36.97
C THR A 68 0.16 -7.64 -36.98
N LYS A 69 -0.28 -6.60 -36.24
CA LYS A 69 0.39 -5.29 -36.22
C LYS A 69 1.81 -5.38 -35.66
N LEU A 70 2.04 -6.26 -34.68
CA LEU A 70 3.34 -6.52 -34.08
C LEU A 70 3.62 -8.03 -34.10
N PRO A 71 4.88 -8.47 -34.29
CA PRO A 71 5.25 -9.88 -34.32
C PRO A 71 5.34 -10.47 -32.90
N ARG A 72 4.27 -10.38 -32.14
CA ARG A 72 4.14 -10.91 -30.77
C ARG A 72 2.78 -11.56 -30.56
N ALA A 73 2.73 -12.47 -29.60
CA ALA A 73 1.48 -13.05 -29.15
C ALA A 73 1.49 -13.24 -27.64
N SER A 74 0.29 -13.28 -27.07
CA SER A 74 0.06 -13.55 -25.64
C SER A 74 -1.13 -14.47 -25.45
N ALA A 75 -1.08 -15.25 -24.38
CA ALA A 75 -2.17 -16.07 -23.85
C ALA A 75 -2.47 -15.67 -22.42
N SER A 76 -3.75 -15.56 -22.09
CA SER A 76 -4.23 -15.29 -20.73
C SER A 76 -5.28 -16.35 -20.38
N LEU A 77 -4.94 -17.22 -19.43
CA LEU A 77 -5.86 -18.17 -18.82
C LEU A 77 -6.42 -17.56 -17.55
N SER A 78 -7.71 -17.66 -17.31
CA SER A 78 -8.34 -17.22 -16.08
C SER A 78 -9.44 -18.19 -15.66
N PHE A 79 -9.59 -18.38 -14.34
CA PHE A 79 -10.67 -19.17 -13.77
C PHE A 79 -11.78 -18.24 -13.32
N ASP A 80 -13.03 -18.57 -13.62
CA ASP A 80 -14.21 -17.93 -13.03
C ASP A 80 -14.69 -18.70 -11.81
N ASN A 81 -13.78 -18.86 -10.84
CA ASN A 81 -14.08 -19.54 -9.60
C ASN A 81 -15.12 -18.77 -8.77
N PRO A 82 -16.01 -19.45 -8.03
CA PRO A 82 -16.80 -18.79 -6.98
C PRO A 82 -15.88 -18.17 -5.94
N LEU A 83 -16.45 -17.33 -5.06
CA LEU A 83 -15.73 -16.90 -3.86
C LEU A 83 -15.46 -18.10 -2.97
N ILE A 84 -14.24 -18.21 -2.45
CA ILE A 84 -13.76 -19.36 -1.68
C ILE A 84 -13.45 -18.90 -0.27
N PHE A 85 -14.09 -19.53 0.71
CA PHE A 85 -13.81 -19.34 2.10
C PHE A 85 -12.83 -20.42 2.58
N GLU A 86 -11.65 -20.02 3.02
CA GLU A 86 -10.57 -20.92 3.44
C GLU A 86 -10.67 -21.31 4.92
N GLY A 87 -11.31 -20.48 5.74
CA GLY A 87 -11.56 -20.73 7.16
C GLY A 87 -10.29 -20.90 7.97
N ASP A 88 -10.18 -22.04 8.67
CA ASP A 88 -9.07 -22.31 9.59
C ASP A 88 -7.67 -22.36 8.93
N ILE A 89 -7.61 -22.46 7.61
CA ILE A 89 -6.36 -22.49 6.82
C ILE A 89 -6.21 -21.28 5.92
N ALA A 90 -6.82 -20.14 6.29
CA ALA A 90 -6.73 -18.90 5.54
C ALA A 90 -5.27 -18.53 5.22
N GLY A 91 -5.01 -18.23 3.95
CA GLY A 91 -3.70 -18.00 3.39
C GLY A 91 -3.15 -19.15 2.53
N VAL A 92 -3.84 -20.29 2.45
CA VAL A 92 -3.45 -21.39 1.56
C VAL A 92 -3.42 -20.95 0.10
N SER A 93 -4.42 -20.20 -0.36
CA SER A 93 -4.45 -19.65 -1.73
C SER A 93 -3.31 -18.68 -1.99
N SER A 94 -2.91 -17.90 -0.98
CA SER A 94 -1.78 -16.96 -1.09
C SER A 94 -0.45 -17.72 -1.19
N ILE A 95 -0.22 -18.74 -0.36
CA ILE A 95 0.95 -19.61 -0.46
C ILE A 95 0.99 -20.28 -1.85
N LEU A 96 -0.15 -20.82 -2.28
CA LEU A 96 -0.27 -21.49 -3.57
C LEU A 96 0.06 -20.54 -4.75
N ALA A 97 -0.41 -19.30 -4.70
CA ALA A 97 -0.16 -18.30 -5.76
C ALA A 97 1.33 -18.08 -6.02
N GLU A 98 2.16 -18.19 -4.98
CA GLU A 98 3.61 -18.03 -5.07
C GLU A 98 4.36 -19.35 -5.40
N MET A 99 3.68 -20.48 -5.27
CA MET A 99 4.27 -21.79 -5.59
C MET A 99 4.09 -22.17 -7.06
N VAL A 100 2.94 -21.84 -7.64
CA VAL A 100 2.61 -22.22 -9.04
C VAL A 100 3.49 -21.42 -9.99
N GLY A 101 3.96 -22.06 -11.06
CA GLY A 101 4.83 -21.42 -12.07
C GLY A 101 6.33 -21.43 -11.71
N ASN A 102 6.71 -22.06 -10.63
CA ASN A 102 8.10 -22.28 -10.24
C ASN A 102 8.65 -23.64 -10.72
N GLY A 103 8.51 -23.92 -12.03
CA GLY A 103 8.85 -25.21 -12.62
C GLY A 103 7.64 -26.12 -12.78
N THR A 104 7.89 -27.31 -13.33
CA THR A 104 6.88 -28.34 -13.60
C THR A 104 7.38 -29.70 -13.12
N GLN A 105 6.55 -30.73 -13.12
CA GLN A 105 6.98 -32.09 -12.76
C GLN A 105 8.11 -32.63 -13.67
N SER A 106 8.23 -32.09 -14.88
CA SER A 106 9.21 -32.52 -15.90
C SER A 106 10.37 -31.52 -16.11
N ILE A 107 10.26 -30.27 -15.63
CA ILE A 107 11.26 -29.21 -15.83
C ILE A 107 11.54 -28.58 -14.46
N SER A 108 12.82 -28.55 -14.06
CA SER A 108 13.23 -27.92 -12.81
C SER A 108 12.91 -26.40 -12.80
N LYS A 109 12.90 -25.79 -11.62
CA LYS A 109 12.68 -24.32 -11.48
C LYS A 109 13.75 -23.54 -12.25
N GLU A 110 15.00 -23.96 -12.14
CA GLU A 110 16.14 -23.31 -12.77
C GLU A 110 16.04 -23.38 -14.30
N ASP A 111 15.83 -24.58 -14.85
CA ASP A 111 15.73 -24.78 -16.30
C ASP A 111 14.50 -24.06 -16.86
N PHE A 112 13.39 -24.04 -16.10
CA PHE A 112 12.15 -23.36 -16.51
C PHE A 112 12.36 -21.84 -16.64
N ILE A 113 12.99 -21.23 -15.66
CA ILE A 113 13.31 -19.79 -15.68
C ILE A 113 14.32 -19.48 -16.78
N GLU A 114 15.39 -20.27 -16.91
CA GLU A 114 16.42 -20.06 -17.93
C GLU A 114 15.82 -20.13 -19.36
N GLU A 115 14.91 -21.06 -19.61
CA GLU A 115 14.26 -21.18 -20.91
C GLU A 115 13.37 -19.97 -21.24
N ILE A 116 12.61 -19.46 -20.25
CA ILE A 116 11.78 -18.26 -20.39
C ILE A 116 12.64 -17.02 -20.67
N ASP A 117 13.70 -16.84 -19.91
CA ASP A 117 14.62 -15.71 -20.02
C ASP A 117 15.34 -15.73 -21.37
N TYR A 118 15.81 -16.91 -21.83
CA TYR A 118 16.43 -17.07 -23.14
C TYR A 118 15.51 -16.62 -24.29
N MET A 119 14.21 -16.87 -24.17
CA MET A 119 13.22 -16.45 -25.17
C MET A 119 12.81 -14.98 -25.03
N GLY A 120 13.23 -14.28 -23.98
CA GLY A 120 12.73 -12.95 -23.64
C GLY A 120 11.21 -12.94 -23.47
N ALA A 121 10.67 -14.02 -22.93
CA ALA A 121 9.26 -14.22 -22.72
C ALA A 121 8.83 -13.79 -21.31
N SER A 122 7.53 -13.53 -21.15
CA SER A 122 6.90 -13.36 -19.86
C SER A 122 5.97 -14.55 -19.63
N LEU A 123 6.17 -15.27 -18.53
CA LEU A 123 5.27 -16.33 -18.10
C LEU A 123 5.04 -16.19 -16.60
N ASN A 124 3.78 -16.05 -16.21
CA ASN A 124 3.35 -15.99 -14.82
C ASN A 124 2.15 -16.92 -14.65
N VAL A 125 2.20 -17.78 -13.64
CA VAL A 125 1.10 -18.70 -13.30
C VAL A 125 0.76 -18.47 -11.83
N THR A 126 -0.53 -18.41 -11.53
CA THR A 126 -1.07 -18.23 -10.19
C THR A 126 -2.21 -19.21 -9.93
N GLY A 127 -2.71 -19.31 -8.71
CA GLY A 127 -3.90 -20.12 -8.39
C GLY A 127 -5.18 -19.66 -9.11
N SER A 128 -5.23 -18.41 -9.62
CA SER A 128 -6.39 -17.83 -10.32
C SER A 128 -6.26 -17.80 -11.83
N GLY A 129 -5.10 -18.20 -12.39
CA GLY A 129 -4.88 -18.23 -13.84
C GLY A 129 -3.42 -18.17 -14.24
N ALA A 130 -3.17 -17.89 -15.51
CA ALA A 130 -1.83 -17.78 -16.07
C ALA A 130 -1.77 -16.73 -17.18
N PHE A 131 -0.61 -16.11 -17.34
CA PHE A 131 -0.30 -15.22 -18.47
C PHE A 131 0.99 -15.67 -19.12
N ALA A 132 1.00 -15.71 -20.45
CA ALA A 132 2.17 -15.99 -21.27
C ALA A 132 2.27 -14.99 -22.41
N GLY A 133 3.45 -14.42 -22.65
CA GLY A 133 3.67 -13.46 -23.73
C GLY A 133 5.08 -13.53 -24.29
N SER A 134 5.21 -13.47 -25.63
CA SER A 134 6.52 -13.51 -26.30
C SER A 134 6.46 -12.98 -27.73
N LEU A 135 7.62 -12.95 -28.39
CA LEU A 135 7.68 -12.82 -29.84
C LEU A 135 6.99 -14.03 -30.50
N LYS A 136 6.32 -13.82 -31.65
CA LYS A 136 5.63 -14.84 -32.42
C LYS A 136 6.41 -16.14 -32.56
N ARG A 137 7.71 -16.05 -32.88
CA ARG A 137 8.57 -17.23 -33.12
C ARG A 137 8.72 -18.16 -31.92
N TYR A 138 8.58 -17.60 -30.71
CA TYR A 138 8.72 -18.34 -29.43
C TYR A 138 7.37 -18.71 -28.83
N PHE A 139 6.30 -18.06 -29.28
CA PHE A 139 4.98 -18.20 -28.66
C PHE A 139 4.48 -19.67 -28.59
N PRO A 140 4.66 -20.54 -29.60
CA PRO A 140 4.24 -21.94 -29.51
C PRO A 140 4.92 -22.67 -28.32
N ARG A 141 6.22 -22.38 -28.06
CA ARG A 141 6.95 -22.99 -26.93
C ARG A 141 6.55 -22.39 -25.60
N VAL A 142 6.35 -21.09 -25.52
CA VAL A 142 5.90 -20.41 -24.31
C VAL A 142 4.48 -20.87 -23.92
N LEU A 143 3.61 -21.13 -24.89
CA LEU A 143 2.30 -21.71 -24.64
C LEU A 143 2.37 -23.16 -24.13
N GLU A 144 3.35 -23.96 -24.59
CA GLU A 144 3.63 -25.29 -24.04
C GLU A 144 4.09 -25.21 -22.58
N LEU A 145 5.02 -24.30 -22.26
CA LEU A 145 5.50 -24.09 -20.89
C LEU A 145 4.35 -23.65 -19.96
N MET A 146 3.49 -22.73 -20.44
CA MET A 146 2.31 -22.30 -19.71
C MET A 146 1.37 -23.48 -19.44
N ALA A 147 1.08 -24.28 -20.45
CA ALA A 147 0.23 -25.47 -20.31
C ALA A 147 0.83 -26.47 -19.29
N SER A 148 2.12 -26.77 -19.41
CA SER A 148 2.81 -27.65 -18.47
C SER A 148 2.78 -27.12 -17.04
N ALA A 149 3.01 -25.82 -16.83
CA ALA A 149 2.97 -25.21 -15.51
C ALA A 149 1.58 -25.20 -14.88
N VAL A 150 0.51 -25.12 -15.71
CA VAL A 150 -0.88 -25.19 -15.24
C VAL A 150 -1.33 -26.63 -15.03
N LEU A 151 -0.92 -27.58 -15.85
CA LEU A 151 -1.41 -28.95 -15.78
C LEU A 151 -0.61 -29.82 -14.82
N GLU A 152 0.68 -29.57 -14.74
CA GLU A 152 1.66 -30.38 -13.98
C GLU A 152 2.59 -29.49 -13.13
N PRO A 153 2.02 -28.62 -12.25
CA PRO A 153 2.86 -27.76 -11.41
C PRO A 153 3.76 -28.56 -10.48
N LEU A 154 4.92 -28.00 -10.18
CA LEU A 154 5.85 -28.58 -9.22
C LEU A 154 5.51 -28.06 -7.81
N PHE A 155 5.04 -28.95 -6.95
CA PHE A 155 4.78 -28.65 -5.53
C PHE A 155 5.81 -29.36 -4.65
N THR A 156 6.62 -28.59 -3.92
CA THR A 156 7.59 -29.11 -2.97
C THR A 156 7.33 -28.61 -1.55
N GLN A 157 7.69 -29.40 -0.54
CA GLN A 157 7.58 -28.99 0.85
C GLN A 157 8.49 -27.79 1.16
N GLU A 158 9.67 -27.76 0.58
CA GLU A 158 10.64 -26.67 0.75
C GLU A 158 10.06 -25.33 0.28
N GLU A 159 9.45 -25.30 -0.91
CA GLU A 159 8.85 -24.07 -1.44
C GLU A 159 7.63 -23.66 -0.64
N PHE A 160 6.78 -24.61 -0.23
CA PHE A 160 5.64 -24.34 0.65
C PHE A 160 6.09 -23.69 1.96
N ASP A 161 7.08 -24.27 2.65
CA ASP A 161 7.58 -23.76 3.91
C ASP A 161 8.24 -22.38 3.75
N ARG A 162 8.96 -22.17 2.64
CA ARG A 162 9.56 -20.89 2.31
C ARG A 162 8.50 -19.78 2.14
N GLN A 163 7.48 -20.02 1.33
CA GLN A 163 6.41 -19.04 1.09
C GLN A 163 5.59 -18.77 2.36
N LYS A 164 5.26 -19.83 3.10
CA LYS A 164 4.59 -19.71 4.40
C LYS A 164 5.36 -18.82 5.38
N ASN A 165 6.69 -18.98 5.46
CA ASN A 165 7.53 -18.15 6.32
C ASN A 165 7.60 -16.69 5.85
N LEU A 166 7.67 -16.43 4.54
CA LEU A 166 7.64 -15.08 3.99
C LEU A 166 6.33 -14.35 4.33
N ILE A 167 5.19 -15.03 4.22
CA ILE A 167 3.89 -14.45 4.61
C ILE A 167 3.88 -14.17 6.12
N LYS A 168 4.38 -15.08 6.96
CA LYS A 168 4.47 -14.86 8.42
C LYS A 168 5.32 -13.64 8.78
N GLU A 169 6.46 -13.45 8.12
CA GLU A 169 7.28 -12.26 8.33
C GLU A 169 6.58 -10.97 7.85
N SER A 170 5.86 -11.04 6.73
CA SER A 170 5.03 -9.93 6.26
C SER A 170 3.92 -9.56 7.25
N LEU A 171 3.25 -10.56 7.84
CA LEU A 171 2.23 -10.31 8.87
C LEU A 171 2.82 -9.60 10.09
N LYS A 172 3.99 -10.01 10.59
CA LYS A 172 4.66 -9.34 11.73
C LYS A 172 4.97 -7.89 11.42
N THR A 173 5.46 -7.60 10.22
CA THR A 173 5.74 -6.22 9.79
C THR A 173 4.46 -5.39 9.72
N GLY A 174 3.39 -5.97 9.14
CA GLY A 174 2.09 -5.30 9.01
C GLY A 174 1.35 -5.08 10.34
N GLU A 175 1.72 -5.77 11.43
CA GLU A 175 1.05 -5.61 12.73
C GLU A 175 1.15 -4.20 13.34
N LYS A 176 2.16 -3.44 12.96
CA LYS A 176 2.41 -2.07 13.43
C LYS A 176 1.94 -1.01 12.45
N ASP A 177 1.52 -1.40 11.26
CA ASP A 177 1.05 -0.50 10.22
C ASP A 177 -0.43 -0.18 10.37
N VAL A 178 -0.74 1.12 10.45
CA VAL A 178 -2.11 1.62 10.66
C VAL A 178 -3.03 1.25 9.48
N GLY A 179 -2.52 1.32 8.25
CA GLY A 179 -3.27 0.97 7.04
C GLY A 179 -3.62 -0.52 7.01
N THR A 180 -2.65 -1.39 7.31
CA THR A 180 -2.87 -2.84 7.37
C THR A 180 -3.90 -3.23 8.44
N ALA A 181 -3.87 -2.57 9.60
CA ALA A 181 -4.86 -2.79 10.64
C ALA A 181 -6.25 -2.28 10.22
N ALA A 182 -6.32 -1.11 9.57
CA ALA A 182 -7.55 -0.56 9.01
C ALA A 182 -8.16 -1.51 7.99
N ASP A 183 -7.43 -1.91 6.95
CA ASP A 183 -7.91 -2.79 5.87
C ASP A 183 -8.47 -4.12 6.42
N ARG A 184 -7.80 -4.69 7.42
CA ARG A 184 -8.23 -5.94 8.07
C ARG A 184 -9.56 -5.76 8.78
N VAL A 185 -9.70 -4.75 9.63
CA VAL A 185 -10.91 -4.52 10.42
C VAL A 185 -12.05 -4.06 9.51
N GLU A 186 -11.79 -3.21 8.53
CA GLU A 186 -12.76 -2.78 7.52
C GLU A 186 -13.36 -3.97 6.77
N SER A 187 -12.52 -4.87 6.27
CA SER A 187 -12.96 -6.06 5.56
C SER A 187 -13.75 -7.00 6.45
N PHE A 188 -13.23 -7.31 7.65
CA PHE A 188 -13.85 -8.23 8.60
C PHE A 188 -15.23 -7.75 9.07
N ILE A 189 -15.35 -6.48 9.47
CA ILE A 189 -16.61 -5.92 9.98
C ILE A 189 -17.62 -5.70 8.86
N THR A 190 -17.16 -5.35 7.66
CA THR A 190 -18.03 -5.06 6.51
C THR A 190 -18.64 -6.33 5.94
N TYR A 191 -17.83 -7.37 5.73
CA TYR A 191 -18.30 -8.62 5.12
C TYR A 191 -18.70 -9.69 6.14
N GLY A 192 -18.12 -9.64 7.34
CA GLY A 192 -18.32 -10.65 8.39
C GLY A 192 -17.32 -11.81 8.33
N PRO A 193 -17.09 -12.50 9.47
CA PRO A 193 -16.03 -13.50 9.64
C PRO A 193 -16.25 -14.79 8.83
N GLN A 194 -17.46 -15.04 8.33
CA GLN A 194 -17.80 -16.24 7.55
C GLN A 194 -17.93 -15.94 6.04
N HIS A 195 -17.49 -14.75 5.62
CA HIS A 195 -17.49 -14.35 4.22
C HIS A 195 -16.06 -14.35 3.68
N PRO A 196 -15.81 -14.84 2.45
CA PRO A 196 -14.46 -14.87 1.87
C PRO A 196 -13.72 -13.52 1.86
N ASN A 197 -14.45 -12.42 1.66
CA ASN A 197 -13.86 -11.08 1.71
C ASN A 197 -13.67 -10.53 3.14
N GLY A 198 -14.22 -11.20 4.14
CA GLY A 198 -14.09 -10.80 5.55
C GLY A 198 -13.07 -11.65 6.32
N GLU A 199 -12.61 -12.76 5.76
CA GLU A 199 -11.54 -13.53 6.39
C GLU A 199 -10.17 -12.86 6.18
N PHE A 200 -9.27 -13.06 7.11
CA PHE A 200 -7.89 -12.58 6.99
C PHE A 200 -6.88 -13.64 7.41
N ILE A 201 -5.69 -13.55 6.83
CA ILE A 201 -4.59 -14.45 7.12
C ILE A 201 -4.02 -14.14 8.50
N SER A 202 -3.83 -15.17 9.33
CA SER A 202 -3.23 -15.07 10.65
C SER A 202 -2.06 -16.04 10.82
N GLN A 203 -1.24 -15.83 11.86
CA GLN A 203 -0.20 -16.79 12.24
C GLN A 203 -0.81 -18.18 12.50
N GLU A 204 -1.97 -18.21 13.20
CA GLU A 204 -2.66 -19.45 13.55
C GLU A 204 -3.16 -20.20 12.32
N SER A 205 -3.78 -19.49 11.35
CA SER A 205 -4.28 -20.12 10.12
C SER A 205 -3.14 -20.66 9.26
N LEU A 206 -2.02 -19.92 9.17
CA LEU A 206 -0.82 -20.40 8.49
C LEU A 206 -0.18 -21.61 9.20
N ASP A 207 -0.19 -21.67 10.54
CA ASP A 207 0.34 -22.82 11.27
C ASP A 207 -0.44 -24.08 10.97
N LYS A 208 -1.75 -23.99 10.82
CA LYS A 208 -2.63 -25.11 10.46
C LYS A 208 -2.50 -25.54 9.00
N ALA A 209 -2.15 -24.62 8.09
CA ALA A 209 -2.04 -24.89 6.66
C ALA A 209 -0.88 -25.86 6.34
N SER A 210 -1.13 -26.81 5.45
CA SER A 210 -0.17 -27.83 4.97
C SER A 210 -0.02 -27.81 3.46
N LEU A 211 1.07 -28.39 2.94
CA LEU A 211 1.27 -28.59 1.50
C LEU A 211 0.10 -29.36 0.87
N LYS A 212 -0.45 -30.33 1.60
CA LYS A 212 -1.60 -31.11 1.12
C LYS A 212 -2.81 -30.18 0.87
N ASP A 213 -3.07 -29.23 1.76
CA ASP A 213 -4.19 -28.29 1.61
C ASP A 213 -4.00 -27.41 0.37
N ALA A 214 -2.77 -26.95 0.09
CA ALA A 214 -2.46 -26.18 -1.12
C ALA A 214 -2.66 -27.02 -2.40
N ILE A 215 -2.23 -28.29 -2.40
CA ILE A 215 -2.44 -29.22 -3.51
C ILE A 215 -3.94 -29.52 -3.71
N ASP A 216 -4.66 -29.76 -2.63
CA ASP A 216 -6.10 -30.02 -2.69
C ASP A 216 -6.86 -28.79 -3.18
N PHE A 217 -6.47 -27.58 -2.73
CA PHE A 217 -7.02 -26.32 -3.20
C PHE A 217 -6.81 -26.17 -4.71
N TYR A 218 -5.58 -26.36 -5.20
CA TYR A 218 -5.29 -26.28 -6.61
C TYR A 218 -6.13 -27.27 -7.43
N ASN A 219 -6.16 -28.52 -6.99
CA ASN A 219 -6.90 -29.56 -7.65
C ASN A 219 -8.42 -29.33 -7.67
N ASN A 220 -8.98 -28.66 -6.66
CA ASN A 220 -10.41 -28.38 -6.59
C ASN A 220 -10.84 -27.18 -7.42
N TYR A 221 -9.98 -26.18 -7.59
CA TYR A 221 -10.34 -24.90 -8.20
C TYR A 221 -9.65 -24.63 -9.56
N SER A 222 -8.68 -25.46 -9.96
CA SER A 222 -8.07 -25.44 -11.31
C SER A 222 -8.79 -26.43 -12.22
N SER A 223 -9.84 -25.98 -12.91
CA SER A 223 -10.65 -26.83 -13.78
C SER A 223 -10.93 -26.17 -15.13
N PRO A 224 -10.88 -26.91 -16.23
CA PRO A 224 -11.21 -26.37 -17.55
C PRO A 224 -12.68 -25.99 -17.70
N SER A 225 -13.59 -26.52 -16.87
CA SER A 225 -15.03 -26.26 -16.96
C SER A 225 -15.41 -24.80 -16.72
N ASN A 226 -14.61 -24.09 -15.92
CA ASN A 226 -14.77 -22.65 -15.61
C ASN A 226 -13.57 -21.82 -16.01
N ALA A 227 -12.73 -22.36 -16.92
CA ALA A 227 -11.54 -21.70 -17.41
C ALA A 227 -11.79 -21.03 -18.78
N TYR A 228 -11.19 -19.87 -18.95
CA TYR A 228 -11.22 -19.05 -20.17
C TYR A 228 -9.80 -18.75 -20.60
N LEU A 229 -9.43 -19.24 -21.80
CA LEU A 229 -8.14 -18.98 -22.41
C LEU A 229 -8.31 -17.97 -23.54
N VAL A 230 -7.69 -16.81 -23.40
CA VAL A 230 -7.70 -15.78 -24.44
C VAL A 230 -6.32 -15.67 -25.06
N ILE A 231 -6.24 -15.84 -26.40
CA ILE A 231 -4.99 -15.75 -27.17
C ILE A 231 -5.09 -14.57 -28.13
N ILE A 232 -4.11 -13.67 -28.08
CA ILE A 232 -4.12 -12.45 -28.89
C ILE A 232 -2.74 -12.24 -29.49
N GLY A 233 -2.69 -11.81 -30.76
CA GLY A 233 -1.45 -11.39 -31.41
C GLY A 233 -1.31 -11.92 -32.82
N ASP A 234 -0.05 -11.96 -33.27
CA ASP A 234 0.27 -12.47 -34.63
C ASP A 234 0.25 -14.00 -34.62
N VAL A 235 -0.97 -14.53 -34.62
CA VAL A 235 -1.31 -15.96 -34.59
C VAL A 235 -2.31 -16.29 -35.71
N ASN A 236 -2.42 -17.57 -36.08
CA ASN A 236 -3.44 -18.09 -36.96
C ASN A 236 -4.44 -18.92 -36.13
N TYR A 237 -5.73 -18.72 -36.38
CA TYR A 237 -6.80 -19.36 -35.60
C TYR A 237 -6.74 -20.91 -35.68
N ASP A 238 -6.58 -21.47 -36.86
CA ASP A 238 -6.60 -22.94 -37.06
C ASP A 238 -5.38 -23.60 -36.43
N GLU A 239 -4.20 -22.96 -36.53
CA GLU A 239 -2.98 -23.41 -35.86
C GLU A 239 -3.12 -23.36 -34.31
N ILE A 240 -3.67 -22.27 -33.77
CA ILE A 240 -3.93 -22.14 -32.36
C ILE A 240 -4.96 -23.14 -31.87
N LYS A 241 -6.04 -23.35 -32.62
CA LYS A 241 -7.06 -24.32 -32.25
C LYS A 241 -6.47 -25.74 -32.15
N SER A 242 -5.66 -26.16 -33.14
CA SER A 242 -4.97 -27.43 -33.05
C SER A 242 -4.04 -27.51 -31.85
N LYS A 243 -3.18 -26.51 -31.69
CA LYS A 243 -2.18 -26.48 -30.59
C LYS A 243 -2.82 -26.50 -29.20
N VAL A 244 -3.87 -25.69 -28.97
CA VAL A 244 -4.59 -25.64 -27.68
C VAL A 244 -5.31 -26.97 -27.42
N THR A 245 -5.89 -27.61 -28.48
CA THR A 245 -6.51 -28.91 -28.33
C THR A 245 -5.50 -29.98 -27.92
N ASP A 246 -4.31 -29.97 -28.50
CA ASP A 246 -3.23 -30.90 -28.15
C ASP A 246 -2.74 -30.70 -26.73
N LEU A 247 -2.57 -29.44 -26.28
CA LEU A 247 -2.02 -29.10 -24.97
C LEU A 247 -3.02 -29.27 -23.83
N PHE A 248 -4.24 -28.80 -24.00
CA PHE A 248 -5.24 -28.71 -22.92
C PHE A 248 -6.37 -29.74 -23.05
N GLY A 249 -6.45 -30.49 -24.13
CA GLY A 249 -7.55 -31.45 -24.38
C GLY A 249 -7.61 -32.58 -23.35
N SER A 250 -6.49 -33.02 -22.82
CA SER A 250 -6.40 -34.03 -21.75
C SER A 250 -6.66 -33.51 -20.34
N TRP A 251 -6.83 -32.19 -20.14
CA TRP A 251 -7.07 -31.60 -18.83
C TRP A 251 -8.40 -32.11 -18.27
N ASN A 252 -8.34 -32.76 -17.09
CA ASN A 252 -9.50 -33.35 -16.45
C ASN A 252 -10.48 -32.29 -15.97
N SER A 253 -11.71 -32.36 -16.44
CA SER A 253 -12.81 -31.49 -16.00
C SER A 253 -13.35 -31.93 -14.66
N LYS A 254 -13.56 -30.97 -13.76
CA LYS A 254 -14.24 -31.13 -12.49
C LYS A 254 -15.28 -30.02 -12.33
N GLU A 255 -16.37 -30.34 -11.66
CA GLU A 255 -17.29 -29.31 -11.21
C GLU A 255 -16.66 -28.55 -10.03
N VAL A 256 -16.57 -27.23 -10.15
CA VAL A 256 -16.07 -26.37 -9.08
C VAL A 256 -17.22 -26.07 -8.12
N SER A 257 -17.10 -26.56 -6.89
CA SER A 257 -18.13 -26.33 -5.88
C SER A 257 -18.13 -24.90 -5.37
N SER A 258 -19.32 -24.32 -5.18
CA SER A 258 -19.49 -23.03 -4.51
C SER A 258 -19.87 -23.22 -3.06
N SER A 259 -19.29 -22.41 -2.18
CA SER A 259 -19.72 -22.31 -0.79
C SER A 259 -20.80 -21.22 -0.67
N SER A 260 -21.78 -21.46 0.23
CA SER A 260 -22.72 -20.40 0.63
C SER A 260 -22.15 -19.67 1.84
N PHE A 261 -22.24 -18.35 1.84
CA PHE A 261 -21.82 -17.49 2.94
C PHE A 261 -22.88 -16.42 3.20
N PRO A 262 -22.92 -15.84 4.41
CA PRO A 262 -23.87 -14.78 4.73
C PRO A 262 -23.69 -13.57 3.80
N SER A 263 -24.80 -12.96 3.36
CA SER A 263 -24.72 -11.70 2.61
C SER A 263 -24.32 -10.57 3.56
N PRO A 264 -23.34 -9.73 3.20
CA PRO A 264 -22.95 -8.61 4.05
C PRO A 264 -24.07 -7.56 4.14
N ASN A 265 -24.23 -6.96 5.32
CA ASN A 265 -25.27 -5.96 5.58
C ASN A 265 -24.66 -4.67 6.14
N ASN A 266 -25.27 -3.55 5.75
CA ASN A 266 -25.00 -2.26 6.37
C ASN A 266 -25.63 -2.22 7.76
N PRO A 267 -25.16 -1.37 8.69
CA PRO A 267 -25.80 -1.17 9.99
C PRO A 267 -27.16 -0.46 9.82
N ASP A 268 -28.01 -0.56 10.85
CA ASP A 268 -29.31 0.13 10.84
C ASP A 268 -29.18 1.65 10.91
N GLU A 269 -28.17 2.15 11.61
CA GLU A 269 -27.79 3.56 11.70
C GLU A 269 -26.28 3.69 11.52
N THR A 270 -25.82 4.89 11.09
CA THR A 270 -24.40 5.19 10.95
C THR A 270 -23.68 5.07 12.29
N GLU A 271 -22.62 4.29 12.33
CA GLU A 271 -21.81 4.02 13.50
C GLU A 271 -20.32 4.23 13.22
N ILE A 272 -19.56 4.51 14.28
CA ILE A 272 -18.10 4.59 14.22
C ILE A 272 -17.52 3.25 14.71
N ILE A 273 -16.60 2.71 13.93
CA ILE A 273 -15.76 1.57 14.29
C ILE A 273 -14.35 2.10 14.56
N PHE A 274 -13.95 2.10 15.81
CA PHE A 274 -12.66 2.62 16.24
C PHE A 274 -11.68 1.48 16.52
N VAL A 275 -10.45 1.63 15.99
CA VAL A 275 -9.32 0.72 16.22
C VAL A 275 -8.15 1.50 16.78
N ASP A 276 -7.68 1.12 17.97
CA ASP A 276 -6.52 1.74 18.60
C ASP A 276 -5.21 1.22 18.01
N MET A 277 -4.42 2.17 17.50
CA MET A 277 -3.05 1.94 17.04
C MET A 277 -2.11 2.89 17.78
N PRO A 278 -1.56 2.51 18.93
CA PRO A 278 -0.80 3.39 19.82
C PRO A 278 0.38 4.11 19.19
N ASN A 279 0.91 3.54 18.10
CA ASN A 279 2.05 4.08 17.35
C ASN A 279 1.63 4.92 16.13
N GLY A 280 0.32 5.08 15.91
CA GLY A 280 -0.20 5.80 14.75
C GLY A 280 0.10 7.29 14.81
N VAL A 281 0.97 7.79 13.93
CA VAL A 281 1.22 9.24 13.76
C VAL A 281 0.19 9.90 12.86
N GLN A 282 -0.59 9.09 12.17
CA GLN A 282 -1.73 9.47 11.34
C GLN A 282 -2.86 8.49 11.60
N SER A 283 -4.08 8.96 11.37
CA SER A 283 -5.28 8.13 11.39
C SER A 283 -5.72 7.79 9.98
N VAL A 284 -6.18 6.56 9.76
CA VAL A 284 -6.96 6.18 8.58
C VAL A 284 -8.43 6.38 8.91
N VAL A 285 -9.12 7.13 8.09
CA VAL A 285 -10.56 7.40 8.20
C VAL A 285 -11.24 6.95 6.92
N SER A 286 -12.20 6.02 7.03
CA SER A 286 -12.93 5.49 5.89
C SER A 286 -14.44 5.47 6.16
N VAL A 287 -15.25 5.87 5.18
CA VAL A 287 -16.71 5.68 5.18
C VAL A 287 -17.03 4.57 4.21
N ILE A 288 -17.59 3.46 4.71
CA ILE A 288 -17.78 2.23 3.93
C ILE A 288 -19.22 1.73 4.05
N ASN A 289 -19.82 1.43 2.90
CA ASN A 289 -21.07 0.70 2.82
C ASN A 289 -21.07 -0.35 1.71
N THR A 290 -21.83 -1.42 1.90
CA THR A 290 -22.05 -2.46 0.88
C THR A 290 -23.19 -2.11 -0.04
N VAL A 291 -23.08 -2.49 -1.32
CA VAL A 291 -24.06 -2.18 -2.36
C VAL A 291 -24.25 -3.36 -3.32
N GLU A 292 -25.46 -3.53 -3.84
CA GLU A 292 -25.73 -4.41 -4.98
C GLU A 292 -25.33 -3.68 -6.27
N PHE A 293 -24.07 -3.83 -6.69
CA PHE A 293 -23.52 -3.11 -7.82
C PHE A 293 -22.76 -4.00 -8.79
N ASN A 294 -23.24 -4.07 -10.02
CA ASN A 294 -22.62 -4.84 -11.10
C ASN A 294 -22.94 -4.20 -12.48
N LYS A 295 -22.31 -4.71 -13.54
CA LYS A 295 -22.44 -4.17 -14.90
C LYS A 295 -23.85 -4.22 -15.52
N LYS A 296 -24.77 -5.00 -14.93
CA LYS A 296 -26.16 -5.11 -15.39
C LYS A 296 -27.08 -4.04 -14.77
N ASN A 297 -26.60 -3.31 -13.75
CA ASN A 297 -27.40 -2.24 -13.16
C ASN A 297 -27.66 -1.12 -14.19
N SER A 298 -28.89 -0.66 -14.29
CA SER A 298 -29.29 0.37 -15.25
C SER A 298 -28.60 1.71 -15.01
N ASP A 299 -28.19 1.99 -13.77
CA ASP A 299 -27.47 3.19 -13.33
C ASP A 299 -25.96 2.97 -13.16
N TYR A 300 -25.41 1.85 -13.68
CA TYR A 300 -23.99 1.49 -13.59
C TYR A 300 -23.08 2.64 -14.05
N PHE A 301 -23.33 3.18 -15.25
CA PHE A 301 -22.50 4.26 -15.81
C PHE A 301 -22.64 5.57 -15.02
N ALA A 302 -23.84 5.85 -14.53
CA ALA A 302 -24.08 7.02 -13.68
C ALA A 302 -23.33 6.90 -12.33
N ALA A 303 -23.29 5.72 -11.74
CA ALA A 303 -22.55 5.47 -10.50
C ALA A 303 -21.01 5.59 -10.70
N LEU A 304 -20.50 5.12 -11.85
CA LEU A 304 -19.10 5.33 -12.20
C LEU A 304 -18.75 6.82 -12.30
N VAL A 305 -19.59 7.60 -13.00
CA VAL A 305 -19.40 9.05 -13.15
C VAL A 305 -19.52 9.75 -11.79
N ALA A 306 -20.51 9.38 -10.96
CA ALA A 306 -20.68 9.92 -9.62
C ALA A 306 -19.44 9.69 -8.74
N ASN A 307 -18.93 8.46 -8.71
CA ASN A 307 -17.70 8.14 -7.96
C ASN A 307 -16.49 8.90 -8.50
N ARG A 308 -16.39 9.08 -9.82
CA ARG A 308 -15.30 9.84 -10.43
C ARG A 308 -15.29 11.30 -9.97
N ILE A 309 -16.47 11.92 -9.86
CA ILE A 309 -16.62 13.28 -9.37
C ILE A 309 -16.34 13.37 -7.87
N LEU A 310 -16.82 12.40 -7.09
CA LEU A 310 -16.60 12.38 -5.64
C LEU A 310 -15.10 12.29 -5.29
N GLY A 311 -14.42 11.25 -5.75
CA GLY A 311 -13.05 11.01 -5.32
C GLY A 311 -12.28 10.01 -6.19
N GLY A 312 -12.74 9.75 -7.44
CA GLY A 312 -12.08 8.81 -8.34
C GLY A 312 -10.74 9.30 -8.91
N GLY A 313 -10.06 10.23 -8.25
CA GLY A 313 -8.71 10.73 -8.59
C GLY A 313 -8.48 12.16 -8.12
N GLY A 314 -7.29 12.71 -8.41
CA GLY A 314 -6.82 14.01 -7.91
C GLY A 314 -7.58 15.26 -8.36
N ALA A 315 -8.65 15.13 -9.14
CA ALA A 315 -9.58 16.22 -9.45
C ALA A 315 -10.96 16.00 -8.79
N GLY A 316 -11.10 14.99 -7.94
CA GLY A 316 -12.34 14.71 -7.21
C GLY A 316 -12.56 15.68 -6.06
N ARG A 317 -13.83 15.78 -5.62
CA ARG A 317 -14.23 16.66 -4.51
C ARG A 317 -13.48 16.36 -3.22
N LEU A 318 -13.31 15.08 -2.90
CA LEU A 318 -12.58 14.65 -1.68
C LEU A 318 -11.14 15.15 -1.69
N PHE A 319 -10.44 14.99 -2.81
CA PHE A 319 -9.07 15.46 -2.96
C PHE A 319 -8.98 16.98 -2.82
N ASN A 320 -9.85 17.71 -3.53
CA ASN A 320 -9.87 19.18 -3.47
C ASN A 320 -10.20 19.68 -2.06
N ASN A 321 -11.18 19.07 -1.38
CA ASN A 321 -11.60 19.49 -0.03
C ASN A 321 -10.51 19.19 1.02
N LEU A 322 -10.10 17.91 1.15
CA LEU A 322 -9.25 17.51 2.28
C LEU A 322 -7.77 17.83 2.05
N ARG A 323 -7.30 17.80 0.79
CA ARG A 323 -5.91 18.10 0.47
C ARG A 323 -5.70 19.56 0.11
N GLU A 324 -6.37 20.05 -0.96
CA GLU A 324 -6.06 21.36 -1.54
C GLU A 324 -6.58 22.50 -0.66
N ASP A 325 -7.81 22.39 -0.15
CA ASP A 325 -8.42 23.47 0.64
C ASP A 325 -7.99 23.40 2.13
N LYS A 326 -7.94 22.22 2.72
CA LYS A 326 -7.71 22.03 4.16
C LYS A 326 -6.30 21.61 4.53
N GLY A 327 -5.56 20.97 3.62
CA GLY A 327 -4.19 20.49 3.88
C GLY A 327 -4.09 19.42 4.97
N TRP A 328 -5.13 18.60 5.14
CA TRP A 328 -5.19 17.58 6.20
C TRP A 328 -4.56 16.25 5.80
N THR A 329 -4.42 16.00 4.52
CA THR A 329 -3.96 14.73 3.96
C THR A 329 -3.13 14.96 2.69
N TYR A 330 -2.34 13.96 2.30
CA TYR A 330 -1.72 13.91 0.96
C TYR A 330 -2.71 13.51 -0.14
N GLY A 331 -3.86 12.94 0.21
CA GLY A 331 -4.92 12.60 -0.74
C GLY A 331 -6.12 11.97 -0.05
N SER A 332 -7.30 12.25 -0.61
CA SER A 332 -8.55 11.61 -0.21
C SER A 332 -9.27 11.15 -1.47
N TYR A 333 -9.72 9.90 -1.45
CA TYR A 333 -10.24 9.23 -2.63
C TYR A 333 -11.52 8.45 -2.31
N SER A 334 -12.26 8.12 -3.37
CA SER A 334 -13.39 7.20 -3.28
C SER A 334 -13.31 6.10 -4.32
N GLY A 335 -13.93 4.97 -4.01
CA GLY A 335 -14.07 3.82 -4.89
C GLY A 335 -15.49 3.26 -4.82
N ILE A 336 -15.97 2.74 -5.95
CA ILE A 336 -17.13 1.87 -6.02
C ILE A 336 -16.69 0.57 -6.70
N SER A 337 -16.77 -0.53 -5.99
CA SER A 337 -16.39 -1.84 -6.50
C SER A 337 -17.60 -2.60 -7.01
N GLU A 338 -17.50 -3.12 -8.21
CA GLU A 338 -18.52 -4.01 -8.79
C GLU A 338 -18.26 -5.46 -8.39
N SER A 339 -19.34 -6.20 -8.17
CA SER A 339 -19.26 -7.65 -8.03
C SER A 339 -20.54 -8.30 -8.54
N TYR A 340 -20.39 -9.42 -9.23
CA TYR A 340 -21.52 -10.30 -9.60
C TYR A 340 -21.59 -11.58 -8.76
N LYS A 341 -20.67 -11.72 -7.80
CA LYS A 341 -20.56 -12.88 -6.90
C LYS A 341 -21.02 -12.57 -5.48
N THR A 342 -20.95 -11.31 -5.07
CA THR A 342 -21.37 -10.81 -3.75
C THR A 342 -21.70 -9.33 -3.85
N LYS A 343 -22.03 -8.67 -2.75
CA LYS A 343 -22.16 -7.21 -2.74
C LYS A 343 -20.80 -6.53 -2.98
N GLY A 344 -20.82 -5.47 -3.75
CA GLY A 344 -19.71 -4.55 -3.88
C GLY A 344 -19.63 -3.59 -2.70
N LEU A 345 -18.62 -2.70 -2.73
CA LEU A 345 -18.38 -1.67 -1.73
C LEU A 345 -18.43 -0.27 -2.35
N VAL A 346 -18.91 0.69 -1.57
CA VAL A 346 -18.54 2.10 -1.71
C VAL A 346 -17.61 2.43 -0.56
N ILE A 347 -16.48 3.05 -0.86
CA ILE A 347 -15.52 3.54 0.11
C ILE A 347 -15.16 5.00 -0.21
N ALA A 348 -15.12 5.85 0.82
CA ALA A 348 -14.52 7.17 0.78
C ALA A 348 -13.51 7.25 1.92
N GLN A 349 -12.24 7.56 1.63
CA GLN A 349 -11.17 7.44 2.62
C GLN A 349 -10.16 8.57 2.54
N ALA A 350 -9.49 8.80 3.68
CA ALA A 350 -8.33 9.67 3.82
C ALA A 350 -7.41 9.17 4.92
N GLN A 351 -6.11 9.35 4.75
CA GLN A 351 -5.15 9.24 5.83
C GLN A 351 -4.79 10.65 6.28
N VAL A 352 -5.05 10.99 7.55
CA VAL A 352 -4.97 12.35 8.06
C VAL A 352 -4.14 12.44 9.33
N ARG A 353 -3.66 13.64 9.68
CA ARG A 353 -3.04 13.88 10.98
C ARG A 353 -4.06 13.63 12.11
N ASN A 354 -3.61 13.15 13.25
CA ASN A 354 -4.47 12.78 14.38
C ASN A 354 -5.38 13.94 14.84
N GLU A 355 -4.88 15.19 14.84
CA GLU A 355 -5.63 16.35 15.34
C GLU A 355 -6.88 16.70 14.51
N VAL A 356 -7.01 16.18 13.30
CA VAL A 356 -8.13 16.48 12.38
C VAL A 356 -8.96 15.25 12.03
N THR A 357 -8.79 14.15 12.76
CA THR A 357 -9.45 12.87 12.49
C THR A 357 -10.98 12.97 12.53
N ASP A 358 -11.53 13.59 13.58
CA ASP A 358 -12.96 13.83 13.73
C ASP A 358 -13.53 14.68 12.62
N SER A 359 -12.85 15.76 12.31
CA SER A 359 -13.24 16.70 11.25
C SER A 359 -13.20 16.04 9.86
N ALA A 360 -12.19 15.20 9.61
CA ALA A 360 -12.08 14.45 8.36
C ALA A 360 -13.23 13.43 8.19
N ALA A 361 -13.62 12.74 9.27
CA ALA A 361 -14.75 11.82 9.25
C ALA A 361 -16.06 12.55 8.86
N VAL A 362 -16.32 13.72 9.45
CA VAL A 362 -17.47 14.55 9.12
C VAL A 362 -17.43 15.05 7.68
N GLU A 363 -16.27 15.51 7.20
CA GLU A 363 -16.14 16.00 5.83
C GLU A 363 -16.36 14.89 4.79
N LEU A 364 -15.88 13.67 5.03
CA LEU A 364 -16.16 12.52 4.15
C LEU A 364 -17.68 12.28 4.03
N LEU A 365 -18.40 12.25 5.16
CA LEU A 365 -19.86 12.11 5.17
C LEU A 365 -20.56 13.29 4.47
N MET A 366 -20.10 14.51 4.68
CA MET A 366 -20.67 15.72 4.07
C MET A 366 -20.48 15.73 2.55
N GLU A 367 -19.33 15.28 2.03
CA GLU A 367 -19.13 15.22 0.57
C GLU A 367 -20.01 14.15 -0.07
N LEU A 368 -20.19 12.99 0.57
CA LEU A 368 -21.17 11.99 0.14
C LEU A 368 -22.60 12.57 0.10
N ASP A 369 -23.01 13.31 1.12
CA ASP A 369 -24.32 13.95 1.19
C ASP A 369 -24.49 15.08 0.14
N LYS A 370 -23.46 15.86 -0.12
CA LYS A 370 -23.49 16.87 -1.19
C LYS A 370 -23.75 16.21 -2.56
N MET A 371 -23.17 15.04 -2.82
CA MET A 371 -23.44 14.29 -4.05
C MET A 371 -24.91 13.84 -4.17
N LYS A 372 -25.55 13.50 -3.05
CA LYS A 372 -26.95 13.07 -2.99
C LYS A 372 -27.94 14.24 -3.12
N ASN A 373 -27.60 15.38 -2.54
CA ASN A 373 -28.55 16.45 -2.29
C ASN A 373 -28.42 17.66 -3.25
N THR A 374 -27.28 17.77 -3.96
CA THR A 374 -27.03 18.87 -4.92
C THR A 374 -26.60 18.33 -6.27
N TYR A 375 -27.01 19.01 -7.35
CA TYR A 375 -26.50 18.68 -8.68
C TYR A 375 -25.00 19.01 -8.78
N VAL A 376 -24.30 18.16 -9.48
CA VAL A 376 -22.91 18.42 -9.87
C VAL A 376 -22.81 19.58 -10.87
N LEU A 377 -21.67 20.25 -10.90
CA LEU A 377 -21.42 21.30 -11.88
C LEU A 377 -21.23 20.72 -13.29
N ASP A 378 -21.49 21.52 -14.32
CA ASP A 378 -21.25 21.09 -15.72
C ASP A 378 -19.78 20.75 -15.96
N GLU A 379 -18.88 21.50 -15.35
CA GLU A 379 -17.44 21.27 -15.45
C GLU A 379 -17.03 19.92 -14.83
N GLU A 380 -17.53 19.57 -13.65
CA GLU A 380 -17.28 18.29 -12.99
C GLU A 380 -17.78 17.12 -13.84
N LEU A 381 -19.01 17.22 -14.35
CA LEU A 381 -19.63 16.20 -15.19
C LEU A 381 -18.84 15.99 -16.49
N ASN A 382 -18.52 17.10 -17.18
CA ASN A 382 -17.80 17.04 -18.44
C ASN A 382 -16.37 16.52 -18.27
N SER A 383 -15.67 16.94 -17.20
CA SER A 383 -14.33 16.45 -16.85
C SER A 383 -14.33 14.94 -16.57
N ALA A 384 -15.31 14.45 -15.80
CA ALA A 384 -15.45 13.03 -15.50
C ALA A 384 -15.69 12.19 -16.78
N LYS A 385 -16.61 12.62 -17.65
CA LYS A 385 -16.89 11.98 -18.93
C LYS A 385 -15.66 11.97 -19.85
N ALA A 386 -14.99 13.10 -19.99
CA ALA A 386 -13.77 13.21 -20.81
C ALA A 386 -12.67 12.25 -20.31
N LYS A 387 -12.52 12.13 -18.99
CA LYS A 387 -11.54 11.21 -18.40
C LYS A 387 -11.88 9.74 -18.67
N TYR A 388 -13.15 9.35 -18.53
CA TYR A 388 -13.58 7.99 -18.90
C TYR A 388 -13.37 7.72 -20.38
N THR A 389 -13.74 8.65 -21.26
CA THR A 389 -13.53 8.53 -22.70
C THR A 389 -12.05 8.35 -23.03
N GLY A 390 -11.18 9.20 -22.49
CA GLY A 390 -9.74 9.11 -22.70
C GLY A 390 -9.14 7.81 -22.20
N ASN A 391 -9.45 7.41 -20.97
CA ASN A 391 -8.95 6.16 -20.40
C ASN A 391 -9.43 4.93 -21.17
N PHE A 392 -10.70 4.91 -21.58
CA PHE A 392 -11.26 3.81 -22.36
C PHE A 392 -10.53 3.65 -23.69
N VAL A 393 -10.39 4.74 -24.45
CA VAL A 393 -9.68 4.73 -25.75
C VAL A 393 -8.24 4.26 -25.58
N LEU A 394 -7.51 4.80 -24.60
CA LEU A 394 -6.13 4.38 -24.31
C LEU A 394 -6.04 2.91 -23.90
N SER A 395 -7.02 2.41 -23.14
CA SER A 395 -7.03 1.01 -22.72
C SER A 395 -7.13 0.02 -23.88
N LEU A 396 -7.73 0.43 -25.01
CA LEU A 396 -7.88 -0.40 -26.20
C LEU A 396 -6.58 -0.63 -26.98
N GLU A 397 -5.54 0.18 -26.70
CA GLU A 397 -4.20 -0.07 -27.24
C GLU A 397 -3.58 -1.36 -26.66
N ASN A 398 -4.06 -1.79 -25.49
CA ASN A 398 -3.64 -3.03 -24.87
C ASN A 398 -4.58 -4.18 -25.29
N PRO A 399 -4.10 -5.16 -26.06
CA PRO A 399 -4.91 -6.29 -26.49
C PRO A 399 -5.53 -7.09 -25.33
N SER A 400 -4.91 -7.12 -24.15
CA SER A 400 -5.45 -7.81 -22.98
C SER A 400 -6.77 -7.20 -22.47
N THR A 401 -7.02 -5.91 -22.74
CA THR A 401 -8.30 -5.25 -22.44
C THR A 401 -9.44 -5.86 -23.26
N ILE A 402 -9.21 -6.06 -24.56
CA ILE A 402 -10.20 -6.69 -25.45
C ILE A 402 -10.50 -8.12 -25.00
N ALA A 403 -9.47 -8.84 -24.58
CA ALA A 403 -9.61 -10.15 -23.97
C ALA A 403 -10.48 -10.16 -22.71
N GLY A 404 -10.20 -9.21 -21.82
CA GLY A 404 -10.99 -8.99 -20.60
C GLY A 404 -12.46 -8.68 -20.92
N PHE A 405 -12.72 -7.87 -21.92
CA PHE A 405 -14.08 -7.55 -22.37
C PHE A 405 -14.82 -8.79 -22.87
N ALA A 406 -14.19 -9.58 -23.75
CA ALA A 406 -14.77 -10.81 -24.28
C ALA A 406 -15.08 -11.82 -23.15
N ARG A 407 -14.16 -11.98 -22.18
CA ARG A 407 -14.40 -12.81 -21.00
C ARG A 407 -15.57 -12.28 -20.17
N ASN A 408 -15.61 -10.98 -19.86
CA ASN A 408 -16.65 -10.39 -19.02
C ASN A 408 -18.04 -10.52 -19.67
N ILE A 409 -18.14 -10.40 -20.99
CA ILE A 409 -19.40 -10.64 -21.71
C ILE A 409 -19.93 -12.03 -21.40
N ILE A 410 -19.05 -13.04 -21.40
CA ILE A 410 -19.45 -14.44 -21.16
C ILE A 410 -19.71 -14.68 -19.67
N THR A 411 -18.77 -14.32 -18.79
CA THR A 411 -18.83 -14.64 -17.36
C THR A 411 -19.92 -13.89 -16.62
N GLN A 412 -20.25 -12.68 -17.09
CA GLN A 412 -21.29 -11.85 -16.49
C GLN A 412 -22.58 -11.82 -17.30
N ASP A 413 -22.67 -12.62 -18.39
CA ASP A 413 -23.82 -12.70 -19.27
C ASP A 413 -24.30 -11.29 -19.69
N LEU A 414 -23.36 -10.50 -20.28
CA LEU A 414 -23.61 -9.17 -20.81
C LEU A 414 -24.02 -9.24 -22.28
N PRO A 415 -24.72 -8.21 -22.81
CA PRO A 415 -24.95 -8.06 -24.25
C PRO A 415 -23.63 -8.10 -25.03
N GLU A 416 -23.63 -8.71 -26.22
CA GLU A 416 -22.43 -8.80 -27.06
C GLU A 416 -21.83 -7.44 -27.44
N ASP A 417 -22.65 -6.41 -27.51
CA ASP A 417 -22.30 -5.02 -27.86
C ASP A 417 -22.06 -4.12 -26.64
N TYR A 418 -22.03 -4.68 -25.43
CA TYR A 418 -21.91 -3.93 -24.18
C TYR A 418 -20.76 -2.91 -24.21
N TYR A 419 -19.57 -3.31 -24.63
CA TYR A 419 -18.42 -2.42 -24.68
C TYR A 419 -18.40 -1.51 -25.90
N ASN A 420 -19.14 -1.82 -26.96
CA ASN A 420 -19.30 -0.93 -28.13
C ASN A 420 -20.12 0.33 -27.75
N SER A 421 -21.11 0.15 -26.88
CA SER A 421 -21.95 1.24 -26.39
C SER A 421 -21.39 1.97 -25.14
N PHE A 422 -20.21 1.55 -24.62
CA PHE A 422 -19.65 2.08 -23.39
C PHE A 422 -19.50 3.61 -23.41
N LEU A 423 -18.91 4.17 -24.48
CA LEU A 423 -18.71 5.61 -24.60
C LEU A 423 -20.03 6.38 -24.77
N GLU A 424 -20.98 5.83 -25.50
CA GLU A 424 -22.32 6.40 -25.64
C GLU A 424 -23.00 6.46 -24.27
N ASN A 425 -22.96 5.36 -23.51
CA ASN A 425 -23.55 5.27 -22.19
C ASN A 425 -22.91 6.27 -21.19
N ILE A 426 -21.57 6.38 -21.16
CA ILE A 426 -20.88 7.40 -20.33
C ILE A 426 -21.28 8.81 -20.74
N ASN A 427 -21.33 9.11 -22.04
CA ASN A 427 -21.62 10.45 -22.53
C ASN A 427 -23.10 10.84 -22.37
N SER A 428 -24.02 9.88 -22.31
CA SER A 428 -25.44 10.13 -22.07
C SER A 428 -25.79 10.47 -20.62
N VAL A 429 -24.93 10.16 -19.65
CA VAL A 429 -25.17 10.41 -18.21
C VAL A 429 -25.48 11.89 -17.96
N THR A 430 -26.57 12.18 -17.30
CA THR A 430 -26.99 13.53 -16.89
C THR A 430 -26.64 13.84 -15.44
N LYS A 431 -26.77 15.12 -15.03
CA LYS A 431 -26.64 15.52 -13.61
C LYS A 431 -27.66 14.82 -12.71
N GLU A 432 -28.85 14.60 -13.22
CA GLU A 432 -29.92 13.90 -12.50
C GLU A 432 -29.56 12.42 -12.30
N ASP A 433 -29.00 11.76 -13.33
CA ASP A 433 -28.54 10.38 -13.22
C ASP A 433 -27.43 10.26 -12.17
N VAL A 434 -26.46 11.17 -12.17
CA VAL A 434 -25.39 11.23 -11.16
C VAL A 434 -25.96 11.36 -9.75
N GLN A 435 -26.90 12.27 -9.54
CA GLN A 435 -27.54 12.46 -8.24
C GLN A 435 -28.34 11.23 -7.80
N ASN A 436 -29.09 10.61 -8.72
CA ASN A 436 -29.87 9.41 -8.44
C ASN A 436 -28.95 8.23 -8.09
N ALA A 437 -27.86 8.04 -8.83
CA ALA A 437 -26.85 7.02 -8.51
C ALA A 437 -26.21 7.30 -7.14
N ALA A 438 -25.88 8.55 -6.82
CA ALA A 438 -25.36 8.91 -5.50
C ALA A 438 -26.37 8.57 -4.38
N LYS A 439 -27.67 8.82 -4.57
CA LYS A 439 -28.70 8.44 -3.59
C LYS A 439 -28.79 6.92 -3.38
N ASN A 440 -28.55 6.14 -4.45
CA ASN A 440 -28.64 4.68 -4.39
C ASN A 440 -27.41 4.05 -3.71
N TYR A 441 -26.23 4.63 -3.90
CA TYR A 441 -24.98 3.97 -3.56
C TYR A 441 -24.18 4.67 -2.45
N PHE A 442 -24.22 5.98 -2.30
CA PHE A 442 -23.45 6.74 -1.31
C PHE A 442 -24.24 6.89 -0.01
N LEU A 443 -24.27 5.84 0.78
CA LEU A 443 -25.06 5.80 2.00
C LEU A 443 -24.38 6.61 3.11
N THR A 444 -25.16 7.41 3.84
CA THR A 444 -24.67 8.22 4.96
C THR A 444 -25.50 8.04 6.24
N ASP A 445 -26.68 7.43 6.13
CA ASP A 445 -27.59 7.21 7.27
C ASP A 445 -27.44 5.82 7.88
N ASN A 446 -26.86 4.88 7.15
CA ASN A 446 -26.66 3.49 7.53
C ASN A 446 -25.33 2.95 6.98
N THR A 447 -24.26 3.65 7.30
CA THR A 447 -22.88 3.34 6.89
C THR A 447 -21.98 3.15 8.10
N ARG A 448 -20.77 2.65 7.87
CA ARG A 448 -19.72 2.57 8.90
C ARG A 448 -18.65 3.60 8.63
N VAL A 449 -18.31 4.34 9.67
CA VAL A 449 -17.15 5.25 9.70
C VAL A 449 -16.05 4.52 10.45
N PHE A 450 -15.08 3.99 9.73
CA PHE A 450 -13.91 3.36 10.34
C PHE A 450 -12.87 4.41 10.66
N ILE A 451 -12.33 4.35 11.87
CA ILE A 451 -11.27 5.24 12.35
C ILE A 451 -10.21 4.38 13.01
N THR A 452 -9.05 4.29 12.40
CA THR A 452 -7.90 3.54 12.92
C THR A 452 -6.77 4.54 13.18
N GLY A 453 -6.34 4.67 14.44
CA GLY A 453 -5.34 5.66 14.82
C GLY A 453 -5.00 5.64 16.30
N LYS A 454 -4.22 6.61 16.77
CA LYS A 454 -3.73 6.68 18.14
C LYS A 454 -4.83 7.15 19.10
N GLY A 455 -5.41 6.20 19.81
CA GLY A 455 -6.57 6.47 20.67
C GLY A 455 -6.32 7.47 21.78
N SER A 456 -5.13 7.50 22.36
CA SER A 456 -4.77 8.49 23.37
C SER A 456 -4.86 9.95 22.89
N GLU A 457 -4.78 10.18 21.58
CA GLU A 457 -4.87 11.52 20.98
C GLU A 457 -6.27 11.83 20.41
N ILE A 458 -6.98 10.82 19.90
CA ILE A 458 -8.17 11.06 19.07
C ILE A 458 -9.49 10.58 19.69
N LEU A 459 -9.46 9.69 20.71
CA LEU A 459 -10.67 9.02 21.18
C LEU A 459 -11.73 9.99 21.69
N GLU A 460 -11.33 11.01 22.46
CA GLU A 460 -12.26 12.00 23.02
C GLU A 460 -12.96 12.80 21.91
N SER A 461 -12.24 13.20 20.86
CA SER A 461 -12.80 13.97 19.75
C SER A 461 -13.75 13.12 18.90
N ILE A 462 -13.39 11.89 18.59
CA ILE A 462 -14.24 11.01 17.77
C ILE A 462 -15.52 10.58 18.48
N GLU A 463 -15.49 10.40 19.80
CA GLU A 463 -16.68 10.13 20.61
C GLU A 463 -17.67 11.30 20.63
N ASN A 464 -17.25 12.49 20.28
CA ASN A 464 -18.08 13.69 20.19
C ASN A 464 -18.52 14.03 18.78
N ILE A 465 -18.25 13.19 17.80
CA ILE A 465 -18.71 13.39 16.42
C ILE A 465 -20.25 13.40 16.38
N GLU A 466 -20.79 14.50 15.89
CA GLU A 466 -22.20 14.66 15.58
C GLU A 466 -22.38 14.74 14.08
N TYR A 467 -23.34 14.00 13.55
CA TYR A 467 -23.72 14.05 12.14
C TYR A 467 -25.24 14.10 12.00
N ASN A 468 -25.76 15.03 11.19
CA ASN A 468 -27.20 15.28 11.03
C ASN A 468 -27.95 15.50 12.36
N GLY A 469 -27.29 16.16 13.34
CA GLY A 469 -27.86 16.45 14.65
C GLY A 469 -27.95 15.25 15.60
N LYS A 470 -27.26 14.15 15.28
CA LYS A 470 -27.15 12.96 16.12
C LYS A 470 -25.68 12.70 16.43
N LYS A 471 -25.40 12.38 17.68
CA LYS A 471 -24.10 11.87 18.11
C LYS A 471 -23.96 10.42 17.62
N LEU A 472 -22.86 10.10 16.91
CA LEU A 472 -22.62 8.77 16.39
C LEU A 472 -22.21 7.82 17.51
N LYS A 473 -22.69 6.57 17.43
CA LYS A 473 -22.29 5.51 18.35
C LYS A 473 -20.90 5.01 17.98
N VAL A 474 -19.99 4.90 18.96
CA VAL A 474 -18.66 4.31 18.78
C VAL A 474 -18.65 2.89 19.30
N ARG A 475 -18.08 1.99 18.52
CA ARG A 475 -17.72 0.63 18.90
C ARG A 475 -16.20 0.48 18.80
N TYR A 476 -15.60 -0.27 19.70
CA TYR A 476 -14.17 -0.37 19.88
C TYR A 476 -13.68 -1.76 19.50
N PHE A 477 -12.62 -1.82 18.72
CA PHE A 477 -12.04 -3.07 18.25
C PHE A 477 -10.52 -3.04 18.40
N ASP A 478 -9.93 -4.21 18.58
CA ASP A 478 -8.50 -4.38 18.43
C ASP A 478 -8.11 -4.51 16.94
N LYS A 479 -6.83 -4.51 16.64
CA LYS A 479 -6.28 -4.65 15.27
C LYS A 479 -6.58 -6.01 14.60
N TYR A 480 -7.15 -6.97 15.34
CA TYR A 480 -7.58 -8.29 14.85
C TYR A 480 -9.10 -8.38 14.73
N ALA A 481 -9.79 -7.25 14.78
CA ALA A 481 -11.24 -7.13 14.69
C ALA A 481 -12.02 -7.81 15.85
N ASN A 482 -11.40 -8.04 17.00
CA ASN A 482 -12.13 -8.41 18.21
C ASN A 482 -12.76 -7.18 18.83
N GLU A 483 -14.05 -7.24 19.16
CA GLU A 483 -14.72 -6.15 19.88
C GLU A 483 -14.21 -6.11 21.33
N ILE A 484 -13.80 -4.92 21.77
CA ILE A 484 -13.22 -4.69 23.09
C ILE A 484 -14.04 -3.64 23.86
N GLU A 485 -13.81 -3.52 25.15
CA GLU A 485 -14.32 -2.39 25.93
C GLU A 485 -13.64 -1.08 25.49
N ARG A 486 -14.28 0.07 25.84
CA ARG A 486 -13.71 1.39 25.59
C ARG A 486 -12.29 1.46 26.14
N PRO A 487 -11.29 1.76 25.33
CA PRO A 487 -9.93 1.98 25.81
C PRO A 487 -9.88 3.13 26.83
N ASN A 488 -9.08 2.96 27.84
CA ASN A 488 -8.90 3.97 28.87
C ASN A 488 -7.45 4.44 28.90
N TYR A 489 -7.24 5.70 28.55
CA TYR A 489 -5.93 6.37 28.53
C TYR A 489 -5.73 7.33 29.70
N THR A 490 -6.68 7.39 30.64
CA THR A 490 -6.57 8.31 31.75
C THR A 490 -5.46 7.85 32.70
N VAL A 491 -4.58 8.77 33.01
CA VAL A 491 -3.59 8.60 34.08
C VAL A 491 -4.19 9.21 35.36
N ASP A 492 -3.87 8.62 36.52
CA ASP A 492 -4.22 9.22 37.78
C ASP A 492 -3.66 10.64 37.83
N SER A 493 -4.51 11.63 38.10
CA SER A 493 -4.13 13.04 38.13
C SER A 493 -3.08 13.39 39.18
N SER A 494 -2.77 12.47 40.07
CA SER A 494 -1.69 12.58 41.03
C SER A 494 -0.30 12.25 40.47
N ILE A 495 -0.23 11.63 39.26
CA ILE A 495 1.02 11.24 38.64
C ILE A 495 1.41 12.31 37.62
N SER A 496 2.61 12.85 37.76
CA SER A 496 3.20 13.80 36.83
C SER A 496 4.25 13.15 35.92
N ALA A 497 4.66 13.85 34.85
CA ALA A 497 5.76 13.41 34.00
C ALA A 497 7.07 13.26 34.81
N GLU A 498 7.29 14.10 35.82
CA GLU A 498 8.44 14.04 36.72
C GLU A 498 8.43 12.77 37.56
N ASP A 499 7.26 12.35 38.11
CA ASP A 499 7.14 11.10 38.86
C ASP A 499 7.51 9.88 38.02
N VAL A 500 7.06 9.82 36.76
CA VAL A 500 7.36 8.71 35.83
C VAL A 500 8.85 8.64 35.52
N ILE A 501 9.48 9.77 35.26
CA ILE A 501 10.92 9.85 34.99
C ILE A 501 11.74 9.52 36.21
N ASP A 502 11.33 10.00 37.42
CA ASP A 502 11.99 9.67 38.68
C ASP A 502 11.90 8.18 39.00
N ASP A 503 10.79 7.54 38.69
CA ASP A 503 10.65 6.09 38.86
C ASP A 503 11.57 5.33 37.90
N TYR A 504 11.70 5.77 36.62
CA TYR A 504 12.70 5.22 35.72
C TYR A 504 14.14 5.39 36.24
N ILE A 505 14.50 6.60 36.67
CA ILE A 505 15.83 6.89 37.23
C ILE A 505 16.12 5.97 38.42
N LYS A 506 15.15 5.78 39.32
CA LYS A 506 15.27 4.85 40.45
C LYS A 506 15.43 3.40 39.98
N ALA A 507 14.62 2.97 39.00
CA ALA A 507 14.63 1.59 38.46
C ALA A 507 15.99 1.22 37.89
N ILE A 508 16.66 2.16 37.21
CA ILE A 508 17.95 1.88 36.56
C ILE A 508 19.18 2.09 37.46
N GLY A 509 19.03 2.50 38.72
CA GLY A 509 20.16 2.61 39.67
C GLY A 509 20.16 3.83 40.58
N GLY A 510 19.29 4.80 40.31
CA GLY A 510 19.15 6.04 41.09
C GLY A 510 20.08 7.17 40.66
N LYS A 511 19.65 8.39 40.92
CA LYS A 511 20.30 9.63 40.44
C LYS A 511 21.78 9.75 40.84
N ASP A 512 22.12 9.36 42.04
CA ASP A 512 23.49 9.49 42.57
C ASP A 512 24.43 8.55 41.78
N ALA A 513 24.05 7.28 41.61
CA ALA A 513 24.85 6.29 40.87
C ALA A 513 24.99 6.65 39.39
N LEU A 514 23.90 7.11 38.76
CA LEU A 514 23.93 7.53 37.35
C LEU A 514 24.84 8.76 37.14
N SER A 515 24.87 9.67 38.07
CA SER A 515 25.72 10.89 38.01
C SER A 515 27.21 10.60 38.16
N GLU A 516 27.59 9.46 38.74
CA GLU A 516 28.98 9.00 38.85
C GLU A 516 29.51 8.32 37.60
N VAL A 517 28.63 7.96 36.64
CA VAL A 517 29.04 7.34 35.37
C VAL A 517 29.74 8.36 34.49
N THR A 518 30.98 8.07 34.12
CA THR A 518 31.81 8.94 33.26
C THR A 518 31.78 8.53 31.77
N SER A 519 31.52 7.28 31.49
CA SER A 519 31.41 6.78 30.11
C SER A 519 30.62 5.47 30.05
N ILE A 520 30.04 5.18 28.87
CA ILE A 520 29.37 3.91 28.56
C ILE A 520 29.92 3.40 27.22
N GLU A 521 30.53 2.21 27.26
CA GLU A 521 30.97 1.46 26.05
C GLU A 521 30.02 0.29 25.83
N ILE A 522 29.47 0.17 24.59
CA ILE A 522 28.61 -0.92 24.18
C ILE A 522 29.18 -1.57 22.91
N LYS A 523 29.33 -2.90 22.96
CA LYS A 523 29.55 -3.73 21.76
C LYS A 523 28.36 -4.63 21.56
N ALA A 524 27.77 -4.62 20.38
CA ALA A 524 26.59 -5.41 20.09
C ALA A 524 26.69 -6.05 18.69
N THR A 525 25.89 -7.07 18.46
CA THR A 525 25.82 -7.75 17.16
C THR A 525 24.37 -7.94 16.74
N SER A 526 24.16 -7.94 15.42
CA SER A 526 22.90 -8.31 14.78
C SER A 526 23.20 -9.31 13.65
N ASN A 527 22.28 -10.23 13.39
CA ASN A 527 22.39 -11.15 12.24
C ASN A 527 21.28 -10.84 11.24
N ILE A 528 21.65 -10.38 10.05
CA ILE A 528 20.72 -10.04 8.97
C ILE A 528 20.99 -10.99 7.81
N GLN A 529 20.07 -11.91 7.57
CA GLN A 529 20.16 -12.89 6.48
C GLN A 529 21.52 -13.63 6.40
N GLY A 530 22.08 -13.99 7.57
CA GLY A 530 23.36 -14.68 7.65
C GLY A 530 24.59 -13.77 7.69
N THR A 531 24.43 -12.46 7.49
CA THR A 531 25.51 -11.47 7.66
C THR A 531 25.49 -10.91 9.08
N VAL A 532 26.61 -11.01 9.78
CA VAL A 532 26.76 -10.43 11.12
C VAL A 532 27.14 -8.96 10.98
N LEU A 533 26.29 -8.08 11.50
CA LEU A 533 26.60 -6.67 11.75
C LEU A 533 27.17 -6.55 13.16
N GLU A 534 28.24 -5.79 13.30
CA GLU A 534 28.84 -5.42 14.58
C GLU A 534 28.60 -3.92 14.82
N MET A 535 28.16 -3.59 16.02
CA MET A 535 27.99 -2.21 16.47
C MET A 535 28.95 -1.95 17.64
N TYR A 536 29.71 -0.89 17.53
CA TYR A 536 30.51 -0.31 18.62
C TYR A 536 29.99 1.09 18.94
N SER A 537 29.70 1.34 20.19
CA SER A 537 29.26 2.68 20.65
C SER A 537 29.99 3.04 21.94
N ILE A 538 30.48 4.27 22.02
CA ILE A 538 31.04 4.85 23.24
C ILE A 538 30.54 6.28 23.41
N LYS A 539 30.13 6.63 24.62
CA LYS A 539 29.73 7.99 25.02
C LYS A 539 30.40 8.32 26.31
N ASN A 540 30.65 9.61 26.55
CA ASN A 540 31.20 10.09 27.80
C ASN A 540 30.41 11.29 28.41
N ASN A 541 30.72 11.64 29.66
CA ASN A 541 30.08 12.73 30.37
C ASN A 541 30.51 14.15 29.90
N GLN A 542 31.34 14.24 28.87
CA GLN A 542 31.75 15.49 28.21
C GLN A 542 30.91 15.79 26.97
N ASN A 543 29.81 15.04 26.75
CA ASN A 543 28.97 15.09 25.57
C ASN A 543 29.74 14.77 24.28
N GLN A 544 30.57 13.74 24.33
CA GLN A 544 31.24 13.16 23.18
C GLN A 544 30.67 11.77 22.90
N SER A 545 30.48 11.43 21.64
CA SER A 545 29.97 10.12 21.25
C SER A 545 30.58 9.62 19.95
N LEU A 546 30.77 8.30 19.86
CA LEU A 546 31.12 7.60 18.64
C LEU A 546 30.19 6.39 18.54
N MET A 547 29.64 6.18 17.36
CA MET A 547 28.95 4.96 16.98
C MET A 547 29.51 4.47 15.64
N GLU A 548 29.90 3.20 15.59
CA GLU A 548 30.43 2.57 14.38
C GLU A 548 29.67 1.27 14.12
N MET A 549 29.26 1.07 12.88
CA MET A 549 28.70 -0.17 12.38
C MET A 549 29.65 -0.79 11.36
N SER A 550 29.93 -2.08 11.52
CA SER A 550 30.78 -2.83 10.61
C SER A 550 30.17 -4.18 10.23
N ALA A 551 30.54 -4.69 9.06
CA ALA A 551 30.24 -6.04 8.61
C ALA A 551 31.46 -6.64 7.90
N MET A 552 31.71 -7.92 8.12
CA MET A 552 32.85 -8.63 7.52
C MET A 552 34.20 -7.90 7.74
N GLY A 553 34.34 -7.20 8.86
CA GLY A 553 35.56 -6.46 9.22
C GLY A 553 35.74 -5.12 8.48
N MET A 554 34.70 -4.62 7.80
CA MET A 554 34.69 -3.31 7.12
C MET A 554 33.69 -2.38 7.79
N THR A 555 34.08 -1.14 8.06
CA THR A 555 33.19 -0.10 8.56
C THR A 555 32.22 0.30 7.45
N ILE A 556 30.91 0.16 7.73
CA ILE A 556 29.81 0.53 6.83
C ILE A 556 29.38 1.98 7.11
N ALA A 557 29.21 2.29 8.39
CA ALA A 557 28.79 3.61 8.83
C ALA A 557 29.47 3.96 10.16
N LYS A 558 29.82 5.22 10.33
CA LYS A 558 30.40 5.75 11.55
C LYS A 558 29.86 7.15 11.79
N THR A 559 29.41 7.44 13.00
CA THR A 559 29.02 8.78 13.44
C THR A 559 29.91 9.19 14.60
N VAL A 560 30.51 10.35 14.50
CA VAL A 560 31.36 10.91 15.54
C VAL A 560 30.85 12.29 15.91
N PHE A 561 30.79 12.58 17.20
CA PHE A 561 30.46 13.88 17.74
C PHE A 561 31.37 14.22 18.93
N ASN A 562 31.98 15.39 18.90
CA ASN A 562 32.96 15.84 19.91
C ASN A 562 32.52 17.08 20.69
N LYS A 563 31.22 17.24 20.97
CA LYS A 563 30.64 18.38 21.69
C LYS A 563 30.36 19.61 20.81
N TYR A 564 31.16 19.92 19.80
CA TYR A 564 31.06 21.15 19.01
C TYR A 564 30.85 20.88 17.52
N GLN A 565 31.33 19.76 17.05
CA GLN A 565 31.28 19.34 15.64
C GLN A 565 31.18 17.83 15.55
N GLY A 566 30.76 17.35 14.41
CA GLY A 566 30.68 15.94 14.16
C GLY A 566 30.59 15.63 12.67
N TYR A 567 30.67 14.36 12.35
CA TYR A 567 30.53 13.88 10.98
C TYR A 567 29.86 12.50 10.94
N ASN A 568 29.21 12.24 9.83
CA ASN A 568 28.81 10.91 9.42
C ASN A 568 29.84 10.40 8.40
N GLU A 569 30.29 9.16 8.53
CA GLU A 569 31.13 8.49 7.56
C GLU A 569 30.37 7.27 7.01
N VAL A 570 30.18 7.24 5.69
CA VAL A 570 29.52 6.13 4.99
C VAL A 570 30.43 5.68 3.86
N ASN A 571 30.77 4.38 3.86
CA ASN A 571 31.70 3.79 2.89
C ASN A 571 33.04 4.57 2.77
N GLY A 572 33.56 5.06 3.88
CA GLY A 572 34.81 5.82 3.94
C GLY A 572 34.75 7.29 3.52
N GLN A 573 33.54 7.79 3.20
CA GLN A 573 33.34 9.20 2.88
C GLN A 573 32.79 9.95 4.10
N ARG A 574 33.52 10.94 4.58
CA ARG A 574 33.11 11.79 5.71
C ARG A 574 32.27 12.96 5.24
N ILE A 575 31.12 13.13 5.89
CA ILE A 575 30.15 14.21 5.64
C ILE A 575 29.95 14.94 6.98
N PRO A 576 30.27 16.23 7.09
CA PRO A 576 30.03 16.99 8.32
C PRO A 576 28.54 16.96 8.68
N LEU A 577 28.22 16.91 9.99
CA LEU A 577 26.86 17.04 10.46
C LEU A 577 26.30 18.42 10.13
N THR A 578 25.07 18.47 9.70
CA THR A 578 24.30 19.71 9.51
C THR A 578 23.97 20.35 10.86
N GLU A 579 23.49 21.58 10.89
CA GLU A 579 23.13 22.31 12.10
C GLU A 579 22.03 21.54 12.90
N VAL A 580 21.04 20.99 12.20
CA VAL A 580 19.98 20.16 12.80
C VAL A 580 20.52 18.85 13.38
N GLU A 581 21.41 18.18 12.65
CA GLU A 581 22.06 16.96 13.14
C GLU A 581 22.99 17.22 14.33
N LEU A 582 23.62 18.38 14.39
CA LEU A 582 24.43 18.78 15.55
C LEU A 582 23.58 19.00 16.80
N GLU A 583 22.44 19.69 16.68
CA GLU A 583 21.50 19.85 17.78
C GLU A 583 21.01 18.48 18.32
N GLN A 584 20.67 17.56 17.41
CA GLN A 584 20.26 16.21 17.78
C GLN A 584 21.41 15.41 18.41
N ALA A 585 22.63 15.55 17.89
CA ALA A 585 23.80 14.88 18.44
C ALA A 585 24.12 15.33 19.88
N ILE A 586 23.88 16.61 20.21
CA ILE A 586 24.03 17.14 21.59
C ILE A 586 23.09 16.39 22.54
N ILE A 587 21.81 16.24 22.15
CA ILE A 587 20.81 15.56 22.98
C ILE A 587 21.18 14.06 23.11
N ASN A 588 21.53 13.42 22.02
CA ASN A 588 21.82 11.99 21.99
C ASN A 588 23.18 11.60 22.61
N SER A 589 24.08 12.54 22.81
CA SER A 589 25.38 12.30 23.43
C SER A 589 25.31 12.17 24.97
N ALA A 590 24.24 12.66 25.57
CA ALA A 590 24.04 12.51 27.02
C ALA A 590 24.03 11.03 27.43
N LEU A 591 24.71 10.69 28.55
CA LEU A 591 24.74 9.31 29.05
C LEU A 591 23.36 8.86 29.51
N PHE A 592 22.68 9.71 30.26
CA PHE A 592 21.30 9.53 30.72
C PHE A 592 20.54 10.85 30.49
N SER A 593 19.84 10.93 29.33
CA SER A 593 19.16 12.17 28.91
C SER A 593 18.09 12.61 29.90
N GLU A 594 17.44 11.67 30.57
CA GLU A 594 16.36 11.89 31.52
C GLU A 594 16.79 12.72 32.78
N LEU A 595 18.07 12.65 33.14
CA LEU A 595 18.60 13.49 34.24
C LEU A 595 18.57 15.00 33.92
N ASN A 596 18.44 15.36 32.64
CA ASN A 596 18.53 16.74 32.17
C ASN A 596 17.21 17.23 31.52
N PHE A 597 16.11 16.50 31.66
CA PHE A 597 14.83 16.94 31.13
C PHE A 597 14.32 18.23 31.80
N ASP A 598 13.85 19.14 30.97
CA ASP A 598 13.10 20.32 31.43
C ASP A 598 11.62 19.95 31.56
N PHE A 599 11.18 19.65 32.77
CA PHE A 599 9.79 19.23 33.04
C PHE A 599 8.75 20.32 32.74
N SER A 600 9.14 21.55 32.39
CA SER A 600 8.22 22.54 31.86
C SER A 600 7.81 22.25 30.39
N LEU A 601 8.61 21.46 29.68
CA LEU A 601 8.40 21.10 28.29
C LEU A 601 7.93 19.64 28.10
N VAL A 602 8.19 18.79 29.09
CA VAL A 602 7.86 17.37 29.06
C VAL A 602 6.42 17.13 29.52
N GLN A 603 5.66 16.33 28.82
CA GLN A 603 4.25 16.09 29.11
C GLN A 603 3.94 14.60 29.26
N LEU A 604 3.22 14.21 30.29
CA LEU A 604 2.60 12.90 30.41
C LEU A 604 1.31 12.90 29.57
N VAL A 605 1.35 12.20 28.44
CA VAL A 605 0.24 12.16 27.47
C VAL A 605 -0.86 11.20 27.91
N GLY A 606 -0.48 10.04 28.46
CA GLY A 606 -1.43 9.00 28.81
C GLY A 606 -0.75 7.67 29.07
N THR A 607 -1.53 6.60 28.93
CA THR A 607 -1.02 5.23 28.96
C THR A 607 -1.17 4.56 27.59
N SER A 608 -0.23 3.70 27.24
CA SER A 608 -0.22 2.93 26.00
C SER A 608 0.17 1.48 26.29
N ASP A 609 -0.12 0.58 25.35
CA ASP A 609 0.40 -0.77 25.36
C ASP A 609 1.67 -0.85 24.50
N VAL A 610 2.74 -1.38 25.04
CA VAL A 610 4.00 -1.63 24.33
C VAL A 610 4.27 -3.13 24.35
N GLU A 611 3.93 -3.82 23.27
CA GLU A 611 4.13 -5.27 23.11
C GLU A 611 3.49 -6.12 24.23
N GLY A 612 2.33 -5.69 24.74
CA GLY A 612 1.56 -6.37 25.81
C GLY A 612 1.89 -5.87 27.22
N GLU A 613 2.81 -4.90 27.36
CA GLU A 613 3.15 -4.26 28.63
C GLU A 613 2.58 -2.84 28.71
N LYS A 614 1.87 -2.51 29.78
CA LYS A 614 1.33 -1.17 29.98
C LYS A 614 2.43 -0.16 30.29
N ALA A 615 2.41 0.95 29.59
CA ALA A 615 3.40 2.00 29.72
C ALA A 615 2.77 3.40 29.87
N TYR A 616 3.43 4.28 30.58
CA TYR A 616 3.21 5.72 30.51
C TYR A 616 3.87 6.27 29.25
N GLU A 617 3.16 7.10 28.50
CA GLU A 617 3.71 7.83 27.36
C GLU A 617 4.11 9.24 27.81
N ILE A 618 5.38 9.54 27.64
CA ILE A 618 5.97 10.86 27.92
C ILE A 618 6.35 11.52 26.60
N LYS A 619 5.69 12.63 26.24
CA LYS A 619 6.08 13.48 25.12
C LYS A 619 7.23 14.39 25.57
N VAL A 620 8.40 14.17 24.97
CA VAL A 620 9.63 14.92 25.30
C VAL A 620 9.80 16.14 24.39
N THR A 621 9.46 15.98 23.11
CA THR A 621 9.40 17.08 22.13
C THR A 621 8.19 16.87 21.21
N ASP A 622 7.90 17.80 20.30
CA ASP A 622 6.77 17.65 19.36
C ASP A 622 6.89 16.43 18.45
N ASN A 623 8.11 15.95 18.24
CA ASN A 623 8.40 14.82 17.39
C ASN A 623 8.99 13.60 18.11
N LYS A 624 9.07 13.62 19.46
CA LYS A 624 9.63 12.50 20.24
C LYS A 624 8.77 12.15 21.46
N SER A 625 8.35 10.89 21.55
CA SER A 625 7.71 10.26 22.71
C SER A 625 8.54 9.11 23.25
N VAL A 626 8.53 8.92 24.58
CA VAL A 626 9.22 7.83 25.29
C VAL A 626 8.20 7.11 26.17
N PHE A 627 8.29 5.78 26.21
CA PHE A 627 7.35 4.91 26.90
C PHE A 627 8.04 4.20 28.05
N TYR A 628 7.50 4.33 29.26
CA TYR A 628 8.04 3.75 30.49
C TYR A 628 7.03 2.77 31.08
N SER A 629 7.48 1.57 31.41
CA SER A 629 6.65 0.53 32.02
C SER A 629 5.99 1.01 33.31
N ILE A 630 4.69 0.78 33.45
CA ILE A 630 3.94 1.09 34.69
C ILE A 630 4.39 0.17 35.81
N ASP A 631 4.70 -1.09 35.50
CA ASP A 631 5.01 -2.10 36.50
C ASP A 631 6.47 -2.07 36.95
N THR A 632 7.40 -1.78 36.04
CA THR A 632 8.84 -1.87 36.31
C THR A 632 9.54 -0.52 36.35
N GLY A 633 8.93 0.52 35.82
CA GLY A 633 9.54 1.85 35.63
C GLY A 633 10.57 1.89 34.48
N LEU A 634 10.87 0.77 33.84
CA LEU A 634 11.90 0.70 32.79
C LEU A 634 11.42 1.32 31.48
N LYS A 635 12.34 1.91 30.72
CA LYS A 635 12.08 2.38 29.36
C LYS A 635 11.83 1.20 28.45
N LEU A 636 10.69 1.18 27.75
CA LEU A 636 10.31 0.13 26.83
C LEU A 636 10.54 0.53 25.38
N LYS A 637 10.28 1.82 25.08
CA LYS A 637 10.24 2.28 23.69
C LYS A 637 10.50 3.78 23.59
N GLU A 638 11.10 4.19 22.48
CA GLU A 638 11.13 5.57 21.99
C GLU A 638 10.53 5.61 20.58
N VAL A 639 9.77 6.66 20.30
CA VAL A 639 9.25 6.98 18.97
C VAL A 639 9.74 8.36 18.59
N GLU A 640 10.36 8.48 17.42
CA GLU A 640 10.81 9.77 16.91
C GLU A 640 10.37 9.90 15.45
N SER A 641 9.79 11.06 15.11
CA SER A 641 9.35 11.36 13.75
C SER A 641 10.19 12.48 13.14
N GLN A 642 10.53 12.35 11.87
CA GLN A 642 11.27 13.34 11.11
C GLN A 642 10.65 13.54 9.72
N GLU A 643 10.51 14.79 9.29
CA GLU A 643 10.08 15.10 7.93
C GLU A 643 11.30 15.13 7.01
N VAL A 644 11.32 14.24 6.01
CA VAL A 644 12.38 14.15 4.98
C VAL A 644 11.74 14.27 3.61
N GLU A 645 12.09 15.32 2.87
CA GLU A 645 11.55 15.60 1.53
C GLU A 645 10.01 15.61 1.46
N GLY A 646 9.36 16.11 2.51
CA GLY A 646 7.90 16.17 2.61
C GLY A 646 7.23 14.84 3.01
N ASN A 647 8.01 13.81 3.35
CA ASN A 647 7.51 12.55 3.90
C ASN A 647 7.86 12.45 5.38
N LEU A 648 6.86 12.09 6.21
CA LEU A 648 7.08 11.83 7.62
C LEU A 648 7.68 10.43 7.78
N ILE A 649 8.92 10.37 8.26
CA ILE A 649 9.60 9.11 8.61
C ILE A 649 9.50 8.94 10.11
N VAL A 650 9.01 7.78 10.55
CA VAL A 650 8.92 7.42 11.97
C VAL A 650 9.94 6.34 12.26
N GLY A 651 10.74 6.59 13.29
CA GLY A 651 11.66 5.63 13.87
C GLY A 651 11.15 5.16 15.24
N GLU A 652 11.18 3.87 15.47
CA GLU A 652 10.88 3.26 16.76
C GLU A 652 12.12 2.55 17.28
N THR A 653 12.44 2.73 18.54
CA THR A 653 13.51 2.00 19.23
C THR A 653 12.94 1.30 20.44
N TYR A 654 13.04 -0.02 20.49
CA TYR A 654 12.58 -0.85 21.59
C TYR A 654 13.76 -1.27 22.46
N PHE A 655 13.59 -1.24 23.79
CA PHE A 655 14.60 -1.58 24.79
C PHE A 655 14.16 -2.80 25.58
N LYS A 656 14.96 -3.87 25.55
CA LYS A 656 14.62 -5.16 26.16
C LYS A 656 15.79 -5.80 26.88
N ASP A 657 15.49 -6.84 27.66
CA ASP A 657 16.50 -7.70 28.31
C ASP A 657 17.50 -6.87 29.13
N TYR A 658 16.99 -6.05 30.06
CA TYR A 658 17.82 -5.22 30.91
C TYR A 658 18.75 -6.06 31.78
N GLN A 659 20.03 -5.68 31.83
CA GLN A 659 21.03 -6.31 32.69
C GLN A 659 21.70 -5.30 33.60
N GLU A 660 22.07 -5.73 34.78
CA GLU A 660 22.82 -4.92 35.73
C GLU A 660 24.33 -4.91 35.38
N VAL A 661 24.90 -3.73 35.27
CA VAL A 661 26.32 -3.48 35.06
C VAL A 661 26.77 -2.45 36.10
N GLU A 662 27.62 -2.85 37.07
CA GLU A 662 28.14 -1.99 38.15
C GLU A 662 27.02 -1.24 38.90
N GLY A 663 25.88 -1.89 39.14
CA GLY A 663 24.74 -1.31 39.86
C GLY A 663 23.79 -0.48 38.99
N ILE A 664 24.04 -0.36 37.69
CA ILE A 664 23.16 0.35 36.73
C ILE A 664 22.47 -0.68 35.81
N LEU A 665 21.15 -0.57 35.66
CA LEU A 665 20.39 -1.38 34.71
C LEU A 665 20.44 -0.76 33.31
N LEU A 666 20.95 -1.51 32.33
CA LEU A 666 21.06 -1.10 30.93
C LEU A 666 20.42 -2.12 29.99
N PRO A 667 19.78 -1.71 28.88
CA PRO A 667 19.18 -2.63 27.93
C PRO A 667 20.26 -3.43 27.22
N LYS A 668 20.11 -4.75 27.20
CA LYS A 668 20.98 -5.66 26.48
C LYS A 668 20.55 -5.88 25.05
N GLU A 669 19.26 -5.69 24.79
CA GLU A 669 18.69 -5.81 23.45
C GLU A 669 18.04 -4.49 23.04
N ILE A 670 18.39 -4.00 21.85
CA ILE A 670 17.83 -2.80 21.23
C ILE A 670 17.36 -3.19 19.83
N ASN A 671 16.06 -2.99 19.56
CA ASN A 671 15.49 -3.18 18.23
C ASN A 671 15.11 -1.83 17.63
N GLN A 672 15.62 -1.54 16.44
CA GLN A 672 15.35 -0.31 15.68
C GLN A 672 14.49 -0.62 14.46
N VAL A 673 13.34 0.03 14.38
CA VAL A 673 12.37 -0.10 13.28
C VAL A 673 12.17 1.27 12.65
N SER A 674 12.28 1.37 11.32
CA SER A 674 11.99 2.61 10.59
C SER A 674 11.68 2.27 9.13
N ALA A 675 10.87 3.12 8.48
CA ALA A 675 10.63 3.02 7.03
C ALA A 675 11.90 3.16 6.18
N SER A 676 12.94 3.79 6.72
CA SER A 676 14.27 3.89 6.06
C SER A 676 15.11 2.62 6.20
N ILE A 677 14.72 1.69 7.05
CA ILE A 677 15.38 0.39 7.24
C ILE A 677 14.57 -0.67 6.48
N PRO A 678 15.01 -1.13 5.29
CA PRO A 678 14.25 -2.05 4.45
C PRO A 678 14.36 -3.51 4.95
N ILE A 679 14.29 -3.69 6.29
CA ILE A 679 14.38 -4.99 6.95
C ILE A 679 13.09 -5.20 7.73
N PRO A 680 12.29 -6.21 7.38
CA PRO A 680 11.07 -6.52 8.10
C PRO A 680 11.34 -6.75 9.60
N GLY A 681 10.59 -6.04 10.47
CA GLY A 681 10.79 -6.10 11.92
C GLY A 681 11.99 -5.31 12.45
N GLY A 682 12.70 -4.57 11.58
CA GLY A 682 13.82 -3.73 11.97
C GLY A 682 15.14 -4.50 12.22
N ILE A 683 16.09 -3.82 12.83
CA ILE A 683 17.41 -4.38 13.18
C ILE A 683 17.47 -4.55 14.68
N THR A 684 17.69 -5.78 15.15
CA THR A 684 17.88 -6.10 16.57
C THR A 684 19.36 -6.26 16.89
N PHE A 685 19.89 -5.37 17.71
CA PHE A 685 21.23 -5.46 18.23
C PHE A 685 21.20 -6.08 19.64
N LYS A 686 22.02 -7.11 19.86
CA LYS A 686 22.23 -7.75 21.17
C LYS A 686 23.60 -7.39 21.70
N ALA A 687 23.67 -6.75 22.86
CA ALA A 687 24.93 -6.39 23.47
C ALA A 687 25.73 -7.65 23.84
N THR A 688 26.95 -7.72 23.34
CA THR A 688 27.94 -8.73 23.68
C THR A 688 28.83 -8.27 24.83
N SER A 689 28.94 -6.96 25.04
CA SER A 689 29.67 -6.32 26.14
C SER A 689 29.09 -4.94 26.41
N ILE A 690 28.85 -4.63 27.69
CA ILE A 690 28.56 -3.28 28.18
C ILE A 690 29.56 -3.00 29.30
N LYS A 691 30.25 -1.84 29.24
CA LYS A 691 31.20 -1.42 30.26
C LYS A 691 30.94 0.05 30.64
N LEU A 692 31.04 0.34 31.92
CA LEU A 692 30.97 1.68 32.45
C LEU A 692 32.36 2.21 32.77
N ASN A 693 32.50 3.51 32.87
CA ASN A 693 33.69 4.20 33.37
C ASN A 693 34.98 3.84 32.61
N VAL A 694 34.87 3.57 31.32
CA VAL A 694 36.01 3.32 30.43
C VAL A 694 36.76 4.63 30.22
N GLU A 695 38.08 4.60 30.32
CA GLU A 695 38.92 5.76 30.03
C GLU A 695 38.78 6.18 28.58
N THR A 696 38.46 7.46 28.34
CA THR A 696 38.30 8.03 26.98
C THR A 696 39.25 9.18 26.79
N ASN A 697 39.78 9.33 25.56
CA ASN A 697 40.64 10.44 25.19
C ASN A 697 39.95 11.27 24.08
N GLU A 698 40.31 12.52 23.94
CA GLU A 698 39.75 13.38 22.87
C GLU A 698 39.94 12.75 21.47
N SER A 699 41.06 12.08 21.24
CA SER A 699 41.35 11.42 19.98
C SER A 699 40.40 10.25 19.62
N ASP A 700 39.65 9.73 20.58
CA ASP A 700 38.68 8.67 20.35
C ASP A 700 37.45 9.21 19.59
N PHE A 701 37.28 10.55 19.60
CA PHE A 701 36.15 11.28 19.02
C PHE A 701 36.57 12.24 17.89
N ASP A 702 37.68 11.97 17.20
CA ASP A 702 38.21 12.76 16.08
C ASP A 702 37.81 12.23 14.70
#